data_27269506fadfc6ad845ab0aefcad95f1
#
_entry.id   27269506fadfc6ad845ab0aefcad95f1
#
_cell.length_a   1.000
_cell.length_b   1.000
_cell.length_c   1.000
_cell.angle_alpha   90.00
_cell.angle_beta   90.00
_cell.angle_gamma   90.00
#
_symmetry.space_group_name_H-M   'P 1'
#
loop_
_entity.id
_entity.type
_entity.pdbx_description
1 polymer ?
#
loop_
_entity_poly.entity_id
_entity_poly.type
_entity_poly.pdbx_seq_one_letter_code
_entity_poly.pdbx_strand_id
1 'polypeptide(L)'
;MADGLQHENEGKREIEQLRSELHAHNRKYYIEAKPEISDREFDHLLERLIELELKHPEWADPNSPSQRVGGDLTDKFEKVAHSQPMLSLSNSYNAEEILEWAQRLDKLLEGESVEFVMELKYDGVAISLHYENRSLVRALTRGDGAVGEDITSNVRTIQRIPLVLSPEAPENVEIRGEIFFPWAGFHALNAAQAAAGKEPFANPRNTAAGTLKSQDSKVVASRALDCMLYGLVSPPENLQGHHQAMLAAKDWGFPIPDASNRMIEVTRDVEGIMEFIAHWNEARHDLPFAIDGLVIKANRFNQQRELGMTAKSPRWAIAYKFESEQQSTILQRVTYQVGRTGAITPVAELESVLVAGTTVRRASLHNADQIEAMDIREGDTVQVEKGGEIIPKVVGIDLESRPSTSVPLVYATHCPECQSPLVRKEGEAKHYCPNALHCAPQIRGRIEHFVSRKAMNIDGMGPEIIDLLVRKGGVKTFADLYNLRSKADNNWRERTVQYKLSDSPVSSDELYVQRLQALANLRYRNASGKRPSQPESTPVNRKAVAEAFSEIQNGNGRSVMESLGLLNAPDAHAPWQAFLAQAVDSFPMASEIISFAAQAEFADELISGNRKLNWQEHGWGVEKVDWVFLEVFIRRLSRRNRQRLGEVEVSKLLEAIDASLEQPFARVLYAIGIRHVGIETASLLAQEFGSLEALQAADEEAILSIHGVGSEIATSIISYFREKDHLEMIGRLRIAGVALAQSEEDMQRSGSRVFEGKTFVITGTHPISREDVADLIRENAGKVTSSVSKKTSYVVAGEKAGSKLTKAEQLGLTVLNYEELKKIIAEGNT
;
A
#
# COMPACT_ATOMS: atom_id res chain seq x y z
N MET A 1 -45.10 -16.85 -36.26
CA MET A 1 -44.64 -17.25 -34.90
C MET A 1 -43.64 -18.41 -34.93
N ALA A 2 -43.82 -19.45 -35.74
CA ALA A 2 -42.83 -20.57 -35.83
C ALA A 2 -41.51 -20.16 -36.47
N ASP A 3 -41.51 -19.31 -37.52
CA ASP A 3 -40.30 -18.84 -38.20
C ASP A 3 -39.48 -17.91 -37.30
N GLY A 4 -40.11 -17.05 -36.45
CA GLY A 4 -39.42 -16.17 -35.54
C GLY A 4 -38.67 -16.92 -34.42
N LEU A 5 -39.24 -17.98 -33.89
CA LEU A 5 -38.63 -18.84 -32.87
C LEU A 5 -37.49 -19.72 -33.43
N GLN A 6 -37.49 -20.02 -34.72
CA GLN A 6 -36.40 -20.73 -35.38
C GLN A 6 -35.17 -19.83 -35.60
N HIS A 7 -35.37 -18.62 -36.07
CA HIS A 7 -34.29 -17.63 -36.23
C HIS A 7 -33.67 -17.17 -34.88
N GLU A 8 -34.47 -17.04 -33.83
CA GLU A 8 -34.03 -16.73 -32.50
C GLU A 8 -33.15 -17.84 -31.89
N ASN A 9 -33.55 -19.12 -32.10
CA ASN A 9 -32.75 -20.28 -31.70
C ASN A 9 -31.45 -20.44 -32.52
N GLU A 10 -31.43 -20.07 -33.80
CA GLU A 10 -30.23 -20.08 -34.62
C GLU A 10 -29.22 -19.00 -34.20
N GLY A 11 -29.66 -17.76 -33.94
CA GLY A 11 -28.81 -16.67 -33.46
C GLY A 11 -28.17 -16.97 -32.10
N LYS A 12 -28.94 -17.55 -31.18
CA LYS A 12 -28.40 -17.93 -29.88
C LYS A 12 -27.35 -19.04 -29.98
N ARG A 13 -27.59 -20.02 -30.80
CA ARG A 13 -26.61 -21.10 -31.09
C ARG A 13 -25.35 -20.57 -31.74
N GLU A 14 -25.44 -19.62 -32.67
CA GLU A 14 -24.29 -18.99 -33.30
C GLU A 14 -23.43 -18.23 -32.27
N ILE A 15 -24.04 -17.46 -31.37
CA ILE A 15 -23.35 -16.78 -30.28
C ILE A 15 -22.62 -17.76 -29.36
N GLU A 16 -23.30 -18.83 -28.92
CA GLU A 16 -22.71 -19.84 -28.03
C GLU A 16 -21.54 -20.57 -28.72
N GLN A 17 -21.65 -20.86 -30.01
CA GLN A 17 -20.59 -21.47 -30.79
C GLN A 17 -19.39 -20.52 -30.93
N LEU A 18 -19.60 -19.27 -31.31
CA LEU A 18 -18.54 -18.28 -31.45
C LEU A 18 -17.81 -18.04 -30.14
N ARG A 19 -18.52 -17.96 -29.01
CA ARG A 19 -17.91 -17.86 -27.69
C ARG A 19 -17.01 -19.04 -27.39
N SER A 20 -17.50 -20.26 -27.61
CA SER A 20 -16.74 -21.49 -27.38
C SER A 20 -15.48 -21.55 -28.26
N GLU A 21 -15.61 -21.22 -29.53
CA GLU A 21 -14.52 -21.21 -30.50
C GLU A 21 -13.45 -20.16 -30.15
N LEU A 22 -13.86 -18.93 -29.84
CA LEU A 22 -12.96 -17.87 -29.45
C LEU A 22 -12.26 -18.16 -28.10
N HIS A 23 -12.93 -18.78 -27.14
CA HIS A 23 -12.29 -19.25 -25.91
C HIS A 23 -11.23 -20.32 -26.19
N ALA A 24 -11.50 -21.26 -27.07
CA ALA A 24 -10.55 -22.29 -27.46
C ALA A 24 -9.32 -21.69 -28.18
N HIS A 25 -9.52 -20.73 -29.10
CA HIS A 25 -8.43 -20.04 -29.79
C HIS A 25 -7.62 -19.17 -28.83
N ASN A 26 -8.24 -18.44 -27.90
CA ASN A 26 -7.55 -17.71 -26.85
C ASN A 26 -6.66 -18.61 -25.98
N ARG A 27 -7.15 -19.78 -25.58
CA ARG A 27 -6.38 -20.78 -24.83
C ARG A 27 -5.15 -21.22 -25.63
N LYS A 28 -5.34 -21.62 -26.91
CA LYS A 28 -4.26 -22.07 -27.78
C LYS A 28 -3.21 -21.00 -28.01
N TYR A 29 -3.62 -19.73 -28.18
CA TYR A 29 -2.75 -18.61 -28.42
C TYR A 29 -1.97 -18.20 -27.16
N TYR A 30 -2.67 -17.87 -26.06
CA TYR A 30 -2.07 -17.24 -24.87
C TYR A 30 -1.55 -18.23 -23.83
N ILE A 31 -2.06 -19.45 -23.79
CA ILE A 31 -1.67 -20.46 -22.78
C ILE A 31 -0.78 -21.54 -23.39
N GLU A 32 -1.18 -22.09 -24.53
CA GLU A 32 -0.49 -23.24 -25.15
C GLU A 32 0.61 -22.79 -26.13
N ALA A 33 0.66 -21.50 -26.51
CA ALA A 33 1.54 -20.93 -27.53
C ALA A 33 1.52 -21.72 -28.87
N LYS A 34 0.33 -22.21 -29.27
CA LYS A 34 0.07 -22.98 -30.49
C LYS A 34 -1.13 -22.45 -31.24
N PRO A 35 -1.07 -21.23 -31.83
CA PRO A 35 -2.17 -20.67 -32.58
C PRO A 35 -2.51 -21.53 -33.77
N GLU A 36 -3.82 -21.77 -34.03
CA GLU A 36 -4.33 -22.54 -35.15
C GLU A 36 -4.94 -21.68 -36.25
N ILE A 37 -5.27 -20.43 -35.92
CA ILE A 37 -5.80 -19.45 -36.88
C ILE A 37 -4.92 -18.18 -36.84
N SER A 38 -5.00 -17.39 -37.91
CA SER A 38 -4.32 -16.09 -37.96
C SER A 38 -5.05 -15.05 -37.09
N ASP A 39 -4.34 -13.98 -36.70
CA ASP A 39 -4.92 -12.86 -35.97
C ASP A 39 -6.11 -12.24 -36.70
N ARG A 40 -6.05 -12.18 -38.04
CA ARG A 40 -7.13 -11.66 -38.87
C ARG A 40 -8.39 -12.56 -38.83
N GLU A 41 -8.23 -13.86 -38.82
CA GLU A 41 -9.35 -14.79 -38.69
C GLU A 41 -9.99 -14.69 -37.30
N PHE A 42 -9.17 -14.58 -36.28
CA PHE A 42 -9.63 -14.36 -34.93
C PHE A 42 -10.43 -13.05 -34.80
N ASP A 43 -9.93 -11.94 -35.35
CA ASP A 43 -10.61 -10.65 -35.34
C ASP A 43 -11.98 -10.71 -36.04
N HIS A 44 -12.09 -11.41 -37.15
CA HIS A 44 -13.39 -11.58 -37.85
C HIS A 44 -14.41 -12.35 -37.01
N LEU A 45 -13.98 -13.43 -36.33
CA LEU A 45 -14.86 -14.19 -35.41
C LEU A 45 -15.30 -13.28 -34.24
N LEU A 46 -14.39 -12.50 -33.68
CA LEU A 46 -14.68 -11.58 -32.58
C LEU A 46 -15.62 -10.45 -33.00
N GLU A 47 -15.40 -9.82 -34.17
CA GLU A 47 -16.28 -8.80 -34.71
C GLU A 47 -17.70 -9.35 -34.91
N ARG A 48 -17.80 -10.58 -35.44
CA ARG A 48 -19.07 -11.27 -35.64
C ARG A 48 -19.81 -11.53 -34.32
N LEU A 49 -19.07 -11.96 -33.29
CA LEU A 49 -19.61 -12.14 -31.96
C LEU A 49 -20.13 -10.83 -31.38
N ILE A 50 -19.34 -9.75 -31.45
CA ILE A 50 -19.72 -8.41 -30.97
C ILE A 50 -21.00 -7.93 -31.67
N GLU A 51 -21.09 -8.09 -33.00
CA GLU A 51 -22.27 -7.70 -33.77
C GLU A 51 -23.54 -8.43 -33.29
N LEU A 52 -23.44 -9.72 -33.06
CA LEU A 52 -24.55 -10.53 -32.59
C LEU A 52 -24.96 -10.20 -31.15
N GLU A 53 -24.03 -10.02 -30.26
CA GLU A 53 -24.32 -9.65 -28.88
C GLU A 53 -24.91 -8.23 -28.74
N LEU A 54 -24.51 -7.30 -29.61
CA LEU A 54 -25.14 -5.98 -29.69
C LEU A 54 -26.59 -6.04 -30.20
N LYS A 55 -26.89 -6.98 -31.08
CA LYS A 55 -28.27 -7.22 -31.57
C LYS A 55 -29.15 -7.91 -30.55
N HIS A 56 -28.52 -8.68 -29.65
CA HIS A 56 -29.22 -9.54 -28.68
C HIS A 56 -28.67 -9.31 -27.25
N PRO A 57 -28.84 -8.12 -26.68
CA PRO A 57 -28.33 -7.80 -25.33
C PRO A 57 -28.93 -8.70 -24.23
N GLU A 58 -30.07 -9.33 -24.45
CA GLU A 58 -30.71 -10.31 -23.57
C GLU A 58 -29.91 -11.62 -23.42
N TRP A 59 -28.96 -11.89 -24.34
CA TRP A 59 -28.03 -13.03 -24.25
C TRP A 59 -26.62 -12.63 -23.84
N ALA A 60 -26.47 -11.43 -23.26
CA ALA A 60 -25.18 -10.95 -22.79
C ALA A 60 -24.58 -11.90 -21.74
N ASP A 61 -23.30 -12.18 -21.90
CA ASP A 61 -22.51 -12.97 -20.97
C ASP A 61 -21.30 -12.13 -20.52
N PRO A 62 -21.17 -11.83 -19.23
CA PRO A 62 -20.04 -11.06 -18.72
C PRO A 62 -18.68 -11.71 -18.99
N ASN A 63 -18.64 -13.02 -19.27
CA ASN A 63 -17.43 -13.75 -19.62
C ASN A 63 -17.28 -14.02 -21.13
N SER A 64 -18.07 -13.34 -21.97
CA SER A 64 -17.85 -13.38 -23.41
C SER A 64 -16.47 -12.85 -23.79
N PRO A 65 -15.81 -13.44 -24.80
CA PRO A 65 -14.58 -12.88 -25.38
C PRO A 65 -14.69 -11.41 -25.79
N SER A 66 -15.89 -10.94 -26.14
CA SER A 66 -16.19 -9.54 -26.48
C SER A 66 -15.95 -8.58 -25.30
N GLN A 67 -16.09 -9.04 -24.07
CA GLN A 67 -15.89 -8.23 -22.85
C GLN A 67 -14.41 -7.89 -22.58
N ARG A 68 -13.47 -8.54 -23.26
CA ARG A 68 -12.03 -8.23 -23.15
C ARG A 68 -11.65 -6.87 -23.72
N VAL A 69 -12.51 -6.25 -24.52
CA VAL A 69 -12.30 -4.93 -25.10
C VAL A 69 -12.39 -3.81 -24.06
N GLY A 70 -13.01 -4.06 -22.90
CA GLY A 70 -13.24 -3.07 -21.85
C GLY A 70 -14.35 -2.08 -22.19
N GLY A 71 -14.79 -1.31 -21.24
CA GLY A 71 -15.82 -0.28 -21.44
C GLY A 71 -16.60 0.07 -20.18
N ASP A 72 -16.40 -0.69 -19.11
CA ASP A 72 -17.06 -0.45 -17.83
C ASP A 72 -16.37 0.70 -17.09
N LEU A 73 -17.16 1.68 -16.71
CA LEU A 73 -16.74 2.76 -15.82
C LEU A 73 -17.22 2.43 -14.40
N THR A 74 -16.28 2.40 -13.46
CA THR A 74 -16.56 2.09 -12.06
C THR A 74 -16.24 3.30 -11.20
N ASP A 75 -17.20 3.83 -10.47
CA ASP A 75 -16.99 4.97 -9.58
C ASP A 75 -16.20 4.58 -8.33
N LYS A 76 -16.37 3.34 -7.83
CA LYS A 76 -15.70 2.81 -6.64
C LYS A 76 -15.65 1.28 -6.71
N PHE A 77 -14.50 0.70 -6.35
CA PHE A 77 -14.37 -0.75 -6.19
C PHE A 77 -15.02 -1.22 -4.89
N GLU A 78 -15.85 -2.26 -4.98
CA GLU A 78 -16.44 -2.91 -3.81
C GLU A 78 -15.36 -3.61 -2.97
N LYS A 79 -15.52 -3.59 -1.66
CA LYS A 79 -14.64 -4.31 -0.73
C LYS A 79 -15.27 -5.64 -0.38
N VAL A 80 -14.53 -6.72 -0.60
CA VAL A 80 -14.99 -8.09 -0.39
C VAL A 80 -13.99 -8.85 0.49
N ALA A 81 -14.51 -9.59 1.47
CA ALA A 81 -13.69 -10.44 2.32
C ALA A 81 -13.14 -11.64 1.53
N HIS A 82 -11.89 -12.01 1.79
CA HIS A 82 -11.30 -13.23 1.24
C HIS A 82 -11.85 -14.47 1.95
N SER A 83 -12.01 -15.56 1.22
CA SER A 83 -12.40 -16.88 1.78
C SER A 83 -11.36 -17.40 2.77
N GLN A 84 -10.09 -17.15 2.49
CA GLN A 84 -8.94 -17.38 3.36
C GLN A 84 -7.99 -16.17 3.30
N PRO A 85 -7.31 -15.80 4.39
CA PRO A 85 -6.41 -14.65 4.41
C PRO A 85 -5.31 -14.73 3.35
N MET A 86 -5.00 -13.62 2.69
CA MET A 86 -3.86 -13.47 1.78
C MET A 86 -2.64 -12.96 2.56
N LEU A 87 -1.93 -13.88 3.19
CA LEU A 87 -0.79 -13.57 4.05
C LEU A 87 0.46 -13.21 3.23
N SER A 88 1.37 -12.48 3.87
CA SER A 88 2.71 -12.25 3.35
C SER A 88 3.59 -13.48 3.64
N LEU A 89 4.71 -13.62 2.92
CA LEU A 89 5.71 -14.65 3.21
C LEU A 89 6.78 -14.09 4.15
N SER A 90 7.39 -14.96 4.95
CA SER A 90 8.64 -14.64 5.65
C SER A 90 9.76 -14.55 4.62
N ASN A 91 10.70 -13.63 4.80
CA ASN A 91 11.84 -13.46 3.90
C ASN A 91 13.08 -14.18 4.45
N SER A 92 13.93 -14.63 3.54
CA SER A 92 15.31 -15.03 3.75
C SER A 92 16.20 -14.39 2.71
N TYR A 93 17.49 -14.23 3.02
CA TYR A 93 18.47 -13.54 2.19
C TYR A 93 19.75 -14.33 1.97
N ASN A 94 19.93 -15.44 2.68
CA ASN A 94 21.12 -16.29 2.63
C ASN A 94 20.76 -17.77 2.81
N ALA A 95 21.75 -18.62 2.58
CA ALA A 95 21.63 -20.08 2.66
C ALA A 95 21.36 -20.56 4.08
N GLU A 96 21.96 -19.91 5.08
CA GLU A 96 21.84 -20.27 6.50
C GLU A 96 20.40 -20.13 6.96
N GLU A 97 19.71 -19.06 6.61
CA GLU A 97 18.31 -18.83 6.95
C GLU A 97 17.36 -19.85 6.29
N ILE A 98 17.66 -20.29 5.07
CA ILE A 98 16.92 -21.38 4.40
C ILE A 98 17.13 -22.71 5.14
N LEU A 99 18.37 -23.01 5.52
CA LEU A 99 18.70 -24.21 6.27
C LEU A 99 18.00 -24.22 7.64
N GLU A 100 18.05 -23.12 8.37
CA GLU A 100 17.34 -22.97 9.64
C GLU A 100 15.81 -23.14 9.50
N TRP A 101 15.26 -22.61 8.41
CA TRP A 101 13.84 -22.79 8.12
C TRP A 101 13.51 -24.26 7.84
N ALA A 102 14.28 -24.95 7.01
CA ALA A 102 14.10 -26.37 6.71
C ALA A 102 14.22 -27.24 7.98
N GLN A 103 15.20 -26.97 8.84
CA GLN A 103 15.35 -27.66 10.14
C GLN A 103 14.18 -27.42 11.08
N ARG A 104 13.59 -26.23 11.05
CA ARG A 104 12.36 -25.94 11.81
C ARG A 104 11.17 -26.76 11.34
N LEU A 105 11.04 -26.97 10.00
CA LEU A 105 9.99 -27.80 9.44
C LEU A 105 10.17 -29.27 9.87
N ASP A 106 11.39 -29.80 9.73
CA ASP A 106 11.73 -31.17 10.16
C ASP A 106 11.36 -31.41 11.63
N LYS A 107 11.70 -30.48 12.51
CA LYS A 107 11.36 -30.53 13.93
C LYS A 107 9.85 -30.47 14.18
N LEU A 108 9.12 -29.66 13.45
CA LEU A 108 7.66 -29.51 13.61
C LEU A 108 6.90 -30.71 13.09
N LEU A 109 7.43 -31.39 12.07
CA LEU A 109 6.88 -32.59 11.45
C LEU A 109 7.44 -33.89 12.05
N GLU A 110 8.11 -33.80 13.21
CA GLU A 110 8.63 -34.94 13.97
C GLU A 110 9.56 -35.87 13.14
N GLY A 111 10.29 -35.30 12.17
CA GLY A 111 11.23 -36.02 11.30
C GLY A 111 10.58 -36.65 10.04
N GLU A 112 9.34 -36.28 9.71
CA GLU A 112 8.80 -36.63 8.41
C GLU A 112 9.55 -35.91 7.28
N SER A 113 9.90 -36.66 6.22
CA SER A 113 10.59 -36.07 5.08
C SER A 113 9.74 -35.04 4.37
N VAL A 114 10.31 -33.86 4.14
CA VAL A 114 9.66 -32.76 3.40
C VAL A 114 10.14 -32.76 1.97
N GLU A 115 9.21 -32.69 1.05
CA GLU A 115 9.46 -32.38 -0.36
C GLU A 115 9.15 -30.90 -0.58
N PHE A 116 10.08 -30.17 -1.20
CA PHE A 116 9.97 -28.75 -1.45
C PHE A 116 9.58 -28.46 -2.89
N VAL A 117 8.71 -27.45 -3.09
CA VAL A 117 8.46 -26.83 -4.38
C VAL A 117 9.05 -25.45 -4.39
N MET A 118 9.86 -25.16 -5.41
CA MET A 118 10.47 -23.85 -5.61
C MET A 118 9.84 -23.20 -6.83
N GLU A 119 9.53 -21.91 -6.72
CA GLU A 119 8.86 -21.11 -7.74
C GLU A 119 9.46 -19.72 -7.81
N LEU A 120 9.23 -19.02 -8.95
CA LEU A 120 9.61 -17.62 -9.09
C LEU A 120 8.67 -16.73 -8.24
N LYS A 121 9.25 -15.73 -7.61
CA LYS A 121 8.50 -14.68 -6.92
C LYS A 121 8.28 -13.50 -7.87
N TYR A 122 7.13 -13.49 -8.52
CA TYR A 122 6.77 -12.46 -9.50
C TYR A 122 6.63 -11.10 -8.82
N ASP A 123 7.17 -10.06 -9.42
CA ASP A 123 7.07 -8.68 -8.91
C ASP A 123 5.90 -7.94 -9.55
N GLY A 124 4.74 -8.02 -8.90
CA GLY A 124 3.48 -7.52 -9.42
C GLY A 124 2.45 -7.18 -8.34
N VAL A 125 1.20 -7.49 -8.64
CA VAL A 125 0.04 -7.26 -7.77
C VAL A 125 -0.65 -8.59 -7.53
N ALA A 126 -0.68 -9.00 -6.26
CA ALA A 126 -1.35 -10.23 -5.86
C ALA A 126 -2.86 -10.15 -6.06
N ILE A 127 -3.41 -11.22 -6.63
CA ILE A 127 -4.84 -11.38 -6.91
C ILE A 127 -5.38 -12.71 -6.41
N SER A 128 -6.70 -12.77 -6.15
CA SER A 128 -7.48 -14.00 -6.00
C SER A 128 -8.56 -14.01 -7.07
N LEU A 129 -8.61 -15.09 -7.87
CA LEU A 129 -9.60 -15.32 -8.92
C LEU A 129 -10.59 -16.38 -8.46
N HIS A 130 -11.87 -16.07 -8.54
CA HIS A 130 -12.96 -16.97 -8.15
C HIS A 130 -13.76 -17.37 -9.38
N TYR A 131 -13.90 -18.68 -9.55
CA TYR A 131 -14.68 -19.28 -10.62
C TYR A 131 -15.84 -20.08 -10.01
N GLU A 132 -17.04 -19.86 -10.54
CA GLU A 132 -18.23 -20.63 -10.23
C GLU A 132 -18.79 -21.20 -11.55
N ASN A 133 -19.18 -22.45 -11.53
CA ASN A 133 -19.57 -23.18 -12.75
C ASN A 133 -18.53 -23.02 -13.87
N ARG A 134 -17.24 -23.04 -13.50
CA ARG A 134 -16.07 -22.86 -14.39
C ARG A 134 -15.97 -21.48 -15.04
N SER A 135 -16.78 -20.49 -14.66
CA SER A 135 -16.81 -19.14 -15.20
C SER A 135 -16.24 -18.15 -14.19
N LEU A 136 -15.42 -17.18 -14.63
CA LEU A 136 -14.86 -16.14 -13.77
C LEU A 136 -15.96 -15.22 -13.23
N VAL A 137 -16.26 -15.33 -11.95
CA VAL A 137 -17.28 -14.50 -11.29
C VAL A 137 -16.68 -13.32 -10.55
N ARG A 138 -15.45 -13.48 -10.00
CA ARG A 138 -14.83 -12.43 -9.17
C ARG A 138 -13.31 -12.47 -9.23
N ALA A 139 -12.71 -11.27 -9.18
CA ALA A 139 -11.28 -11.08 -9.04
C ALA A 139 -11.01 -10.03 -7.97
N LEU A 140 -10.24 -10.39 -6.94
CA LEU A 140 -9.97 -9.54 -5.78
C LEU A 140 -8.49 -9.18 -5.70
N THR A 141 -8.18 -7.92 -5.36
CA THR A 141 -6.83 -7.55 -4.93
C THR A 141 -6.56 -8.12 -3.53
N ARG A 142 -5.29 -8.24 -3.14
CA ARG A 142 -4.93 -8.67 -1.78
C ARG A 142 -5.52 -7.76 -0.69
N GLY A 143 -5.63 -6.45 -0.95
CA GLY A 143 -6.07 -5.48 0.04
C GLY A 143 -5.17 -5.49 1.27
N ASP A 144 -5.77 -5.60 2.47
CA ASP A 144 -5.06 -5.73 3.74
C ASP A 144 -4.76 -7.19 4.14
N GLY A 145 -5.14 -8.13 3.28
CA GLY A 145 -5.01 -9.56 3.47
C GLY A 145 -6.29 -10.25 3.94
N ALA A 146 -7.20 -9.52 4.59
CA ALA A 146 -8.52 -10.02 5.00
C ALA A 146 -9.62 -9.58 4.01
N VAL A 147 -9.50 -8.35 3.47
CA VAL A 147 -10.48 -7.73 2.56
C VAL A 147 -9.75 -7.18 1.35
N GLY A 148 -10.18 -7.58 0.16
CA GLY A 148 -9.71 -7.09 -1.14
C GLY A 148 -10.69 -6.14 -1.82
N GLU A 149 -10.24 -5.48 -2.88
CA GLU A 149 -11.09 -4.68 -3.78
C GLU A 149 -11.48 -5.55 -4.98
N ASP A 150 -12.75 -5.54 -5.34
CA ASP A 150 -13.27 -6.25 -6.50
C ASP A 150 -12.88 -5.51 -7.79
N ILE A 151 -11.98 -6.11 -8.55
CA ILE A 151 -11.43 -5.58 -9.80
C ILE A 151 -11.82 -6.45 -11.01
N THR A 152 -12.90 -7.18 -10.91
CA THR A 152 -13.32 -8.19 -11.89
C THR A 152 -13.42 -7.63 -13.30
N SER A 153 -14.03 -6.45 -13.49
CA SER A 153 -14.16 -5.79 -14.79
C SER A 153 -12.80 -5.51 -15.45
N ASN A 154 -11.82 -5.12 -14.65
CA ASN A 154 -10.47 -4.84 -15.12
C ASN A 154 -9.72 -6.14 -15.45
N VAL A 155 -9.85 -7.16 -14.61
CA VAL A 155 -9.18 -8.44 -14.80
C VAL A 155 -9.69 -9.20 -16.04
N ARG A 156 -10.97 -9.07 -16.37
CA ARG A 156 -11.54 -9.65 -17.61
C ARG A 156 -10.84 -9.19 -18.88
N THR A 157 -10.22 -8.00 -18.87
CA THR A 157 -9.49 -7.47 -20.03
C THR A 157 -8.10 -8.08 -20.21
N ILE A 158 -7.57 -8.79 -19.20
CA ILE A 158 -6.23 -9.41 -19.27
C ILE A 158 -6.33 -10.72 -20.06
N GLN A 159 -5.72 -10.75 -21.22
CA GLN A 159 -5.90 -11.82 -22.20
C GLN A 159 -5.53 -13.23 -21.67
N ARG A 160 -4.48 -13.29 -20.84
CA ARG A 160 -3.96 -14.56 -20.34
C ARG A 160 -4.81 -15.19 -19.22
N ILE A 161 -5.72 -14.44 -18.62
CA ILE A 161 -6.64 -14.95 -17.60
C ILE A 161 -7.83 -15.62 -18.32
N PRO A 162 -8.09 -16.93 -18.12
CA PRO A 162 -9.23 -17.58 -18.72
C PRO A 162 -10.54 -17.05 -18.13
N LEU A 163 -11.50 -16.68 -18.97
CA LEU A 163 -12.84 -16.29 -18.51
C LEU A 163 -13.69 -17.52 -18.21
N VAL A 164 -13.42 -18.62 -18.90
CA VAL A 164 -14.07 -19.93 -18.72
C VAL A 164 -13.00 -21.00 -18.69
N LEU A 165 -13.09 -21.90 -17.73
CA LEU A 165 -12.17 -23.02 -17.55
C LEU A 165 -12.55 -24.21 -18.43
N SER A 166 -11.60 -25.14 -18.58
CA SER A 166 -11.85 -26.38 -19.30
C SER A 166 -12.93 -27.26 -18.60
N PRO A 167 -13.62 -28.14 -19.31
CA PRO A 167 -14.62 -29.03 -18.71
C PRO A 167 -14.08 -29.97 -17.63
N GLU A 168 -12.77 -30.23 -17.64
CA GLU A 168 -12.07 -31.06 -16.66
C GLU A 168 -11.82 -30.32 -15.32
N ALA A 169 -11.95 -28.98 -15.31
CA ALA A 169 -11.82 -28.21 -14.10
C ALA A 169 -12.99 -28.46 -13.14
N PRO A 170 -12.76 -28.36 -11.82
CA PRO A 170 -13.85 -28.33 -10.86
C PRO A 170 -14.85 -27.20 -11.16
N GLU A 171 -16.10 -27.37 -10.77
CA GLU A 171 -17.12 -26.32 -10.96
C GLU A 171 -16.77 -25.02 -10.24
N ASN A 172 -16.23 -25.14 -9.02
CA ASN A 172 -15.83 -24.02 -8.21
C ASN A 172 -14.32 -24.07 -7.95
N VAL A 173 -13.62 -23.01 -8.28
CA VAL A 173 -12.16 -22.89 -8.11
C VAL A 173 -11.83 -21.49 -7.60
N GLU A 174 -11.03 -21.40 -6.56
CA GLU A 174 -10.32 -20.19 -6.18
C GLU A 174 -8.82 -20.39 -6.39
N ILE A 175 -8.20 -19.50 -7.15
CA ILE A 175 -6.77 -19.56 -7.46
C ILE A 175 -6.13 -18.19 -7.25
N ARG A 176 -4.93 -18.18 -6.68
CA ARG A 176 -4.15 -16.98 -6.41
C ARG A 176 -2.98 -16.86 -7.35
N GLY A 177 -2.60 -15.63 -7.63
CA GLY A 177 -1.51 -15.31 -8.54
C GLY A 177 -1.04 -13.88 -8.41
N GLU A 178 -0.21 -13.51 -9.39
CA GLU A 178 0.34 -12.16 -9.51
C GLU A 178 0.06 -11.62 -10.91
N ILE A 179 -0.43 -10.38 -11.00
CA ILE A 179 -0.51 -9.61 -12.25
C ILE A 179 0.68 -8.68 -12.30
N PHE A 180 1.38 -8.68 -13.42
CA PHE A 180 2.60 -7.90 -13.62
C PHE A 180 2.67 -7.29 -15.01
N PHE A 181 3.66 -6.40 -15.22
CA PHE A 181 4.00 -5.88 -16.54
C PHE A 181 5.18 -6.66 -17.11
N PRO A 182 5.03 -7.29 -18.29
CA PRO A 182 6.19 -7.72 -19.08
C PRO A 182 7.05 -6.51 -19.49
N TRP A 183 8.37 -6.68 -19.55
CA TRP A 183 9.30 -5.59 -19.89
C TRP A 183 8.98 -4.92 -21.22
N ALA A 184 8.65 -5.70 -22.26
CA ALA A 184 8.28 -5.16 -23.57
C ALA A 184 7.07 -4.21 -23.50
N GLY A 185 6.01 -4.61 -22.79
CA GLY A 185 4.82 -3.78 -22.58
C GLY A 185 5.11 -2.53 -21.75
N PHE A 186 5.92 -2.66 -20.70
CA PHE A 186 6.32 -1.54 -19.86
C PHE A 186 7.16 -0.51 -20.61
N HIS A 187 8.12 -0.95 -21.43
CA HIS A 187 8.92 -0.06 -22.25
C HIS A 187 8.10 0.64 -23.35
N ALA A 188 7.19 -0.09 -24.01
CA ALA A 188 6.28 0.50 -24.99
C ALA A 188 5.37 1.58 -24.37
N LEU A 189 4.85 1.31 -23.16
CA LEU A 189 4.05 2.28 -22.41
C LEU A 189 4.87 3.53 -22.07
N ASN A 190 6.11 3.38 -21.62
CA ASN A 190 6.99 4.50 -21.31
C ASN A 190 7.40 5.30 -22.54
N ALA A 191 7.62 4.65 -23.69
CA ALA A 191 7.86 5.33 -24.97
C ALA A 191 6.64 6.18 -25.37
N ALA A 192 5.43 5.67 -25.22
CA ALA A 192 4.19 6.41 -25.48
C ALA A 192 4.01 7.60 -24.53
N GLN A 193 4.36 7.46 -23.23
CA GLN A 193 4.35 8.55 -22.27
C GLN A 193 5.34 9.65 -22.65
N ALA A 194 6.56 9.29 -23.01
CA ALA A 194 7.58 10.23 -23.46
C ALA A 194 7.16 10.96 -24.73
N ALA A 195 6.58 10.26 -25.72
CA ALA A 195 6.04 10.86 -26.94
C ALA A 195 4.89 11.85 -26.67
N ALA A 196 4.11 11.61 -25.60
CA ALA A 196 3.05 12.49 -25.12
C ALA A 196 3.56 13.64 -24.23
N GLY A 197 4.89 13.77 -24.00
CA GLY A 197 5.50 14.78 -23.13
C GLY A 197 5.21 14.58 -21.65
N LYS A 198 4.88 13.35 -21.24
CA LYS A 198 4.63 12.98 -19.85
C LYS A 198 5.85 12.26 -19.25
N GLU A 199 5.98 12.31 -17.92
CA GLU A 199 7.04 11.57 -17.24
C GLU A 199 6.84 10.06 -17.40
N PRO A 200 7.91 9.29 -17.67
CA PRO A 200 7.85 7.84 -17.71
C PRO A 200 7.47 7.25 -16.33
N PHE A 201 6.83 6.11 -16.33
CA PHE A 201 6.60 5.34 -15.13
C PHE A 201 7.92 4.77 -14.59
N ALA A 202 8.14 4.86 -13.30
CA ALA A 202 9.41 4.48 -12.69
C ALA A 202 9.57 2.97 -12.47
N ASN A 203 8.47 2.23 -12.24
CA ASN A 203 8.52 0.84 -11.80
C ASN A 203 7.34 0.04 -12.37
N PRO A 204 7.58 -1.14 -12.98
CA PRO A 204 6.53 -1.97 -13.59
C PRO A 204 5.48 -2.45 -12.58
N ARG A 205 5.87 -2.84 -11.36
CA ARG A 205 4.95 -3.26 -10.29
C ARG A 205 3.97 -2.16 -9.91
N ASN A 206 4.48 -0.95 -9.61
CA ASN A 206 3.63 0.18 -9.22
C ASN A 206 2.73 0.61 -10.39
N THR A 207 3.21 0.49 -11.61
CA THR A 207 2.44 0.78 -12.81
C THR A 207 1.33 -0.24 -13.03
N ALA A 208 1.60 -1.53 -12.77
CA ALA A 208 0.59 -2.58 -12.80
C ALA A 208 -0.50 -2.31 -11.74
N ALA A 209 -0.09 -1.98 -10.50
CA ALA A 209 -1.01 -1.66 -9.41
C ALA A 209 -1.92 -0.46 -9.74
N GLY A 210 -1.33 0.62 -10.26
CA GLY A 210 -2.08 1.80 -10.69
C GLY A 210 -3.01 1.53 -11.88
N THR A 211 -2.58 0.65 -12.80
CA THR A 211 -3.39 0.24 -13.96
C THR A 211 -4.60 -0.58 -13.51
N LEU A 212 -4.39 -1.61 -12.69
CA LEU A 212 -5.46 -2.49 -12.19
C LEU A 212 -6.52 -1.74 -11.37
N LYS A 213 -6.17 -0.61 -10.78
CA LYS A 213 -7.08 0.27 -10.04
C LYS A 213 -7.63 1.43 -10.88
N SER A 214 -7.50 1.37 -12.20
CA SER A 214 -8.16 2.31 -13.10
C SER A 214 -9.68 2.13 -13.02
N GLN A 215 -10.39 3.24 -12.95
CA GLN A 215 -11.86 3.24 -12.98
C GLN A 215 -12.41 2.96 -14.39
N ASP A 216 -11.57 3.09 -15.42
CA ASP A 216 -11.90 2.79 -16.80
C ASP A 216 -11.17 1.52 -17.25
N SER A 217 -11.92 0.45 -17.49
CA SER A 217 -11.38 -0.84 -17.94
C SER A 217 -10.75 -0.79 -19.34
N LYS A 218 -11.08 0.20 -20.18
CA LYS A 218 -10.40 0.44 -21.48
C LYS A 218 -8.93 0.79 -21.29
N VAL A 219 -8.62 1.54 -20.23
CA VAL A 219 -7.22 1.87 -19.88
C VAL A 219 -6.46 0.60 -19.53
N VAL A 220 -7.10 -0.34 -18.83
CA VAL A 220 -6.49 -1.63 -18.49
C VAL A 220 -6.30 -2.48 -19.75
N ALA A 221 -7.32 -2.60 -20.57
CA ALA A 221 -7.29 -3.34 -21.84
C ALA A 221 -6.20 -2.85 -22.80
N SER A 222 -5.93 -1.53 -22.82
CA SER A 222 -4.90 -0.92 -23.66
C SER A 222 -3.47 -1.15 -23.18
N ARG A 223 -3.30 -1.74 -21.98
CA ARG A 223 -2.00 -1.99 -21.36
C ARG A 223 -1.70 -3.48 -21.32
N ALA A 224 -0.52 -3.87 -21.81
CA ALA A 224 -0.11 -5.26 -21.91
C ALA A 224 0.23 -5.86 -20.54
N LEU A 225 -0.77 -6.00 -19.66
CA LEU A 225 -0.63 -6.73 -18.40
C LEU A 225 -0.63 -8.23 -18.65
N ASP A 226 0.14 -8.96 -17.87
CA ASP A 226 0.20 -10.41 -17.86
C ASP A 226 -0.01 -10.96 -16.44
N CYS A 227 -0.20 -12.25 -16.30
CA CYS A 227 -0.35 -12.88 -15.00
C CYS A 227 0.32 -14.25 -14.92
N MET A 228 0.63 -14.67 -13.69
CA MET A 228 1.05 -16.01 -13.35
C MET A 228 0.32 -16.47 -12.10
N LEU A 229 -0.26 -17.67 -12.13
CA LEU A 229 -1.04 -18.20 -11.02
C LEU A 229 -0.20 -19.26 -10.30
N TYR A 230 -0.15 -19.19 -8.97
CA TYR A 230 0.81 -19.95 -8.17
C TYR A 230 0.20 -20.64 -6.94
N GLY A 231 -1.12 -20.70 -6.82
CA GLY A 231 -1.69 -21.39 -5.67
C GLY A 231 -3.20 -21.55 -5.69
N LEU A 232 -3.67 -22.79 -5.63
CA LEU A 232 -5.08 -23.12 -5.41
C LEU A 232 -5.44 -22.91 -3.94
N VAL A 233 -6.58 -22.29 -3.71
CA VAL A 233 -7.21 -22.20 -2.40
C VAL A 233 -8.20 -23.36 -2.29
N SER A 234 -8.08 -24.17 -1.24
CA SER A 234 -8.92 -25.36 -1.05
C SER A 234 -8.86 -26.33 -2.25
N PRO A 235 -7.68 -26.86 -2.59
CA PRO A 235 -7.53 -27.78 -3.71
C PRO A 235 -8.40 -29.04 -3.51
N PRO A 236 -8.89 -29.68 -4.60
CA PRO A 236 -9.61 -30.94 -4.54
C PRO A 236 -8.85 -32.03 -3.78
N GLU A 237 -9.57 -32.90 -3.06
CA GLU A 237 -8.97 -33.92 -2.19
C GLU A 237 -8.06 -34.93 -2.89
N ASN A 238 -8.29 -35.17 -4.17
CA ASN A 238 -7.44 -36.05 -4.99
C ASN A 238 -6.07 -35.45 -5.30
N LEU A 239 -5.86 -34.14 -5.08
CA LEU A 239 -4.58 -33.47 -5.24
C LEU A 239 -3.86 -33.44 -3.88
N GLN A 240 -2.74 -34.16 -3.78
CA GLN A 240 -2.04 -34.35 -2.51
C GLN A 240 -0.94 -33.32 -2.27
N GLY A 241 -0.48 -32.66 -3.33
CA GLY A 241 0.64 -31.71 -3.25
C GLY A 241 0.47 -30.50 -4.16
N HIS A 242 1.21 -29.46 -3.80
CA HIS A 242 1.17 -28.17 -4.48
C HIS A 242 1.61 -28.27 -5.95
N HIS A 243 2.71 -28.97 -6.24
CA HIS A 243 3.20 -29.16 -7.61
C HIS A 243 2.16 -29.88 -8.47
N GLN A 244 1.56 -30.96 -7.94
CA GLN A 244 0.49 -31.67 -8.63
C GLN A 244 -0.72 -30.76 -8.90
N ALA A 245 -1.06 -29.89 -7.94
CA ALA A 245 -2.16 -28.93 -8.07
C ALA A 245 -1.87 -27.89 -9.16
N MET A 246 -0.63 -27.44 -9.30
CA MET A 246 -0.24 -26.52 -10.39
C MET A 246 -0.31 -27.19 -11.74
N LEU A 247 0.11 -28.46 -11.88
CA LEU A 247 -0.04 -29.20 -13.12
C LEU A 247 -1.51 -29.38 -13.50
N ALA A 248 -2.38 -29.74 -12.56
CA ALA A 248 -3.82 -29.82 -12.80
C ALA A 248 -4.40 -28.45 -13.20
N ALA A 249 -3.98 -27.37 -12.55
CA ALA A 249 -4.39 -26.01 -12.89
C ALA A 249 -4.01 -25.63 -14.35
N LYS A 250 -2.85 -26.11 -14.84
CA LYS A 250 -2.45 -25.96 -16.26
C LYS A 250 -3.46 -26.63 -17.18
N ASP A 251 -3.85 -27.87 -16.87
CA ASP A 251 -4.81 -28.62 -17.67
C ASP A 251 -6.20 -27.95 -17.66
N TRP A 252 -6.54 -27.25 -16.59
CA TRP A 252 -7.78 -26.47 -16.50
C TRP A 252 -7.74 -25.16 -17.29
N GLY A 253 -6.56 -24.76 -17.82
CA GLY A 253 -6.37 -23.60 -18.67
C GLY A 253 -5.78 -22.38 -17.94
N PHE A 254 -5.22 -22.56 -16.78
CA PHE A 254 -4.57 -21.46 -16.05
C PHE A 254 -3.12 -21.25 -16.50
N PRO A 255 -2.65 -19.98 -16.60
CA PRO A 255 -1.23 -19.68 -16.77
C PRO A 255 -0.49 -19.96 -15.45
N ILE A 256 0.29 -21.03 -15.45
CA ILE A 256 1.10 -21.43 -14.29
C ILE A 256 2.59 -21.38 -14.62
N PRO A 257 3.51 -21.38 -13.62
CA PRO A 257 4.95 -21.47 -13.86
C PRO A 257 5.32 -22.67 -14.73
N ASP A 258 6.18 -22.43 -15.72
CA ASP A 258 6.57 -23.47 -16.68
C ASP A 258 7.76 -24.29 -16.16
N ALA A 259 7.51 -25.59 -15.95
CA ALA A 259 8.53 -26.52 -15.49
C ALA A 259 9.64 -26.75 -16.54
N SER A 260 9.33 -26.65 -17.85
CA SER A 260 10.32 -26.82 -18.91
C SER A 260 11.38 -25.71 -18.92
N ASN A 261 11.02 -24.52 -18.42
CA ASN A 261 11.90 -23.36 -18.25
C ASN A 261 12.37 -23.17 -16.79
N ARG A 262 12.34 -24.24 -16.00
CA ARG A 262 12.73 -24.21 -14.59
C ARG A 262 12.00 -23.19 -13.70
N MET A 263 10.82 -22.70 -14.10
CA MET A 263 10.07 -21.70 -13.30
C MET A 263 9.37 -22.31 -12.09
N ILE A 264 9.22 -23.65 -12.08
CA ILE A 264 8.77 -24.45 -10.95
C ILE A 264 9.57 -25.76 -10.93
N GLU A 265 10.14 -26.12 -9.79
CA GLU A 265 10.89 -27.35 -9.57
C GLU A 265 10.56 -27.96 -8.21
N VAL A 266 10.86 -29.26 -8.09
CA VAL A 266 10.65 -30.02 -6.85
C VAL A 266 11.97 -30.66 -6.41
N THR A 267 12.28 -30.54 -5.11
CA THR A 267 13.46 -31.20 -4.50
C THR A 267 13.12 -31.78 -3.14
N ARG A 268 13.98 -32.65 -2.59
CA ARG A 268 13.85 -33.23 -1.26
C ARG A 268 14.92 -32.79 -0.30
N ASP A 269 15.86 -32.01 -0.74
CA ASP A 269 17.02 -31.56 0.03
C ASP A 269 17.25 -30.06 -0.15
N VAL A 270 18.08 -29.52 0.72
CA VAL A 270 18.42 -28.10 0.71
C VAL A 270 19.41 -27.78 -0.42
N GLU A 271 20.23 -28.77 -0.84
CA GLU A 271 21.13 -28.61 -1.97
C GLU A 271 20.37 -28.27 -3.24
N GLY A 272 19.28 -28.98 -3.56
CA GLY A 272 18.44 -28.66 -4.72
C GLY A 272 17.77 -27.28 -4.62
N ILE A 273 17.42 -26.82 -3.41
CA ILE A 273 16.96 -25.44 -3.22
C ILE A 273 18.08 -24.45 -3.58
N MET A 274 19.31 -24.71 -3.12
CA MET A 274 20.45 -23.82 -3.38
C MET A 274 20.85 -23.80 -4.87
N GLU A 275 20.74 -24.92 -5.57
CA GLU A 275 20.96 -24.98 -7.02
C GLU A 275 19.91 -24.16 -7.78
N PHE A 276 18.65 -24.22 -7.38
CA PHE A 276 17.59 -23.39 -7.95
C PHE A 276 17.82 -21.91 -7.71
N ILE A 277 18.25 -21.54 -6.48
CA ILE A 277 18.62 -20.17 -6.13
C ILE A 277 19.79 -19.68 -6.99
N ALA A 278 20.87 -20.47 -7.09
CA ALA A 278 22.05 -20.11 -7.87
C ALA A 278 21.70 -19.89 -9.35
N HIS A 279 20.90 -20.79 -9.94
CA HIS A 279 20.45 -20.65 -11.32
C HIS A 279 19.69 -19.34 -11.54
N TRP A 280 18.70 -19.02 -10.70
CA TRP A 280 17.87 -17.83 -10.91
C TRP A 280 18.53 -16.54 -10.48
N ASN A 281 19.56 -16.61 -9.65
CA ASN A 281 20.38 -15.42 -9.35
C ASN A 281 21.05 -14.86 -10.62
N GLU A 282 21.41 -15.72 -11.57
CA GLU A 282 21.97 -15.34 -12.86
C GLU A 282 20.91 -15.16 -13.93
N ALA A 283 20.06 -16.17 -14.13
CA ALA A 283 19.10 -16.22 -15.24
C ALA A 283 17.91 -15.24 -15.12
N ARG A 284 17.68 -14.63 -13.95
CA ARG A 284 16.58 -13.67 -13.76
C ARG A 284 16.62 -12.47 -14.69
N HIS A 285 17.80 -12.08 -15.15
CA HIS A 285 17.98 -10.92 -16.01
C HIS A 285 17.49 -11.15 -17.45
N ASP A 286 17.37 -12.42 -17.85
CA ASP A 286 16.88 -12.82 -19.17
C ASP A 286 15.37 -13.02 -19.22
N LEU A 287 14.71 -12.93 -18.07
CA LEU A 287 13.24 -13.07 -18.00
C LEU A 287 12.52 -11.88 -18.65
N PRO A 288 11.42 -12.15 -19.37
CA PRO A 288 10.61 -11.09 -19.99
C PRO A 288 9.80 -10.26 -18.98
N PHE A 289 9.93 -10.52 -17.69
CA PHE A 289 9.25 -9.85 -16.58
C PHE A 289 10.15 -9.78 -15.34
N ALA A 290 9.76 -8.95 -14.37
CA ALA A 290 10.50 -8.78 -13.13
C ALA A 290 10.14 -9.87 -12.09
N ILE A 291 11.16 -10.34 -11.37
CA ILE A 291 11.03 -11.16 -10.16
C ILE A 291 11.82 -10.51 -9.02
N ASP A 292 11.32 -10.60 -7.78
CA ASP A 292 11.97 -10.04 -6.59
C ASP A 292 12.60 -11.10 -5.69
N GLY A 293 12.57 -12.37 -6.14
CA GLY A 293 13.08 -13.51 -5.40
C GLY A 293 12.49 -14.82 -5.88
N LEU A 294 12.51 -15.78 -4.99
CA LEU A 294 11.98 -17.13 -5.18
C LEU A 294 11.06 -17.47 -4.02
N VAL A 295 10.16 -18.41 -4.20
CA VAL A 295 9.29 -18.93 -3.15
C VAL A 295 9.54 -20.42 -2.99
N ILE A 296 9.84 -20.84 -1.77
CA ILE A 296 10.05 -22.24 -1.41
C ILE A 296 8.86 -22.65 -0.51
N LYS A 297 8.20 -23.76 -0.85
CA LYS A 297 7.02 -24.28 -0.17
C LYS A 297 7.20 -25.76 0.18
N ALA A 298 6.70 -26.21 1.32
CA ALA A 298 6.49 -27.64 1.54
C ALA A 298 5.43 -28.14 0.55
N ASN A 299 5.71 -29.21 -0.20
CA ASN A 299 4.86 -29.63 -1.31
C ASN A 299 3.53 -30.23 -0.84
N ARG A 300 3.54 -31.07 0.22
CA ARG A 300 2.34 -31.81 0.61
C ARG A 300 1.35 -30.98 1.40
N PHE A 301 0.08 -30.96 0.98
CA PHE A 301 -0.96 -30.17 1.65
C PHE A 301 -1.29 -30.62 3.06
N ASN A 302 -1.13 -31.91 3.40
CA ASN A 302 -1.28 -32.38 4.78
C ASN A 302 -0.19 -31.76 5.68
N GLN A 303 1.08 -31.71 5.22
CA GLN A 303 2.17 -31.08 5.94
C GLN A 303 1.97 -29.58 6.06
N GLN A 304 1.48 -28.88 5.00
CA GLN A 304 1.15 -27.46 5.08
C GLN A 304 0.08 -27.17 6.17
N ARG A 305 -0.96 -28.01 6.24
CA ARG A 305 -2.00 -27.89 7.29
C ARG A 305 -1.45 -28.16 8.70
N GLU A 306 -0.55 -29.11 8.84
CA GLU A 306 0.08 -29.43 10.13
C GLU A 306 1.02 -28.31 10.61
N LEU A 307 1.82 -27.76 9.71
CA LEU A 307 2.73 -26.64 9.98
C LEU A 307 1.97 -25.36 10.32
N GLY A 308 0.81 -25.15 9.68
CA GLY A 308 -0.06 -24.02 9.95
C GLY A 308 0.55 -22.68 9.60
N MET A 309 0.02 -21.63 10.20
CA MET A 309 0.36 -20.22 9.92
C MET A 309 0.69 -19.46 11.21
N THR A 310 1.33 -18.33 11.07
CA THR A 310 1.40 -17.27 12.08
C THR A 310 0.41 -16.18 11.72
N ALA A 311 0.20 -15.19 12.57
CA ALA A 311 -0.60 -14.00 12.25
C ALA A 311 -0.14 -13.24 11.00
N LYS A 312 1.09 -13.47 10.51
CA LYS A 312 1.68 -12.71 9.41
C LYS A 312 2.04 -13.56 8.19
N SER A 313 2.41 -14.81 8.39
CA SER A 313 2.95 -15.67 7.33
C SER A 313 2.69 -17.15 7.57
N PRO A 314 2.56 -17.98 6.52
CA PRO A 314 2.57 -19.42 6.64
C PRO A 314 3.94 -19.91 7.13
N ARG A 315 3.97 -20.98 7.95
CA ARG A 315 5.24 -21.60 8.36
C ARG A 315 5.83 -22.50 7.29
N TRP A 316 4.99 -23.04 6.43
CA TRP A 316 5.32 -23.99 5.37
C TRP A 316 5.86 -23.36 4.10
N ALA A 317 5.98 -22.02 4.05
CA ALA A 317 6.53 -21.30 2.90
C ALA A 317 7.45 -20.18 3.36
N ILE A 318 8.51 -19.94 2.57
CA ILE A 318 9.47 -18.85 2.75
C ILE A 318 9.81 -18.23 1.40
N ALA A 319 10.06 -16.92 1.38
CA ALA A 319 10.56 -16.22 0.20
C ALA A 319 12.06 -16.00 0.35
N TYR A 320 12.82 -16.48 -0.60
CA TYR A 320 14.23 -16.10 -0.76
C TYR A 320 14.30 -14.85 -1.62
N LYS A 321 14.91 -13.79 -1.11
CA LYS A 321 15.12 -12.55 -1.86
C LYS A 321 16.54 -12.45 -2.35
N PHE A 322 16.69 -12.11 -3.62
CA PHE A 322 18.01 -11.86 -4.19
C PHE A 322 18.70 -10.68 -3.50
N GLU A 323 20.01 -10.69 -3.55
CA GLU A 323 20.78 -9.53 -3.11
C GLU A 323 20.33 -8.28 -3.87
N SER A 324 20.15 -7.20 -3.10
CA SER A 324 19.72 -5.92 -3.65
C SER A 324 20.82 -5.33 -4.50
N GLU A 325 20.46 -4.77 -5.65
CA GLU A 325 21.36 -4.00 -6.48
C GLU A 325 21.90 -2.80 -5.71
N GLN A 326 23.23 -2.66 -5.66
CA GLN A 326 23.92 -1.56 -5.02
C GLN A 326 24.46 -0.59 -6.06
N GLN A 327 24.35 0.70 -5.78
CA GLN A 327 24.89 1.76 -6.62
C GLN A 327 25.64 2.77 -5.76
N SER A 328 26.73 3.30 -6.32
CA SER A 328 27.54 4.31 -5.66
C SER A 328 27.05 5.71 -6.00
N THR A 329 27.00 6.60 -4.99
CA THR A 329 26.65 8.00 -5.17
C THR A 329 27.27 8.87 -4.08
N ILE A 330 27.24 10.20 -4.25
CA ILE A 330 27.81 11.15 -3.30
C ILE A 330 26.79 11.50 -2.22
N LEU A 331 27.19 11.41 -0.95
CA LEU A 331 26.46 11.91 0.20
C LEU A 331 26.64 13.42 0.29
N GLN A 332 25.62 14.19 -0.06
CA GLN A 332 25.65 15.65 -0.04
C GLN A 332 25.56 16.21 1.38
N ARG A 333 24.60 15.68 2.17
CA ARG A 333 24.39 16.07 3.57
C ARG A 333 23.56 15.06 4.31
N VAL A 334 23.55 15.14 5.64
CA VAL A 334 22.68 14.35 6.51
C VAL A 334 21.60 15.23 7.14
N THR A 335 20.35 14.79 7.00
CA THR A 335 19.19 15.42 7.62
C THR A 335 18.54 14.49 8.63
N TYR A 336 17.76 15.02 9.56
CA TYR A 336 17.15 14.23 10.62
C TYR A 336 15.63 14.37 10.57
N GLN A 337 14.94 13.23 10.52
CA GLN A 337 13.48 13.17 10.52
C GLN A 337 12.95 12.73 11.89
N VAL A 338 11.86 13.35 12.32
CA VAL A 338 11.20 13.02 13.59
C VAL A 338 9.98 12.15 13.32
N GLY A 339 10.01 10.94 13.82
CA GLY A 339 8.87 10.00 13.71
C GLY A 339 7.76 10.30 14.72
N ARG A 340 6.61 9.62 14.59
CA ARG A 340 5.44 9.79 15.48
C ARG A 340 5.73 9.53 16.96
N THR A 341 6.69 8.67 17.25
CA THR A 341 7.11 8.31 18.61
C THR A 341 8.23 9.20 19.14
N GLY A 342 8.62 10.24 18.38
CA GLY A 342 9.77 11.07 18.69
C GLY A 342 11.11 10.49 18.22
N ALA A 343 11.14 9.27 17.67
CA ALA A 343 12.37 8.68 17.17
C ALA A 343 12.99 9.53 16.07
N ILE A 344 14.30 9.81 16.20
CA ILE A 344 15.08 10.57 15.24
C ILE A 344 15.72 9.59 14.26
N THR A 345 15.41 9.74 12.98
CA THR A 345 15.98 8.93 11.91
C THR A 345 16.89 9.80 11.05
N PRO A 346 18.20 9.52 10.99
CA PRO A 346 19.10 10.21 10.09
C PRO A 346 18.86 9.75 8.64
N VAL A 347 18.85 10.70 7.72
CA VAL A 347 18.59 10.49 6.30
C VAL A 347 19.70 11.13 5.48
N ALA A 348 20.33 10.33 4.64
CA ALA A 348 21.29 10.79 3.64
C ALA A 348 20.56 11.51 2.51
N GLU A 349 20.90 12.74 2.23
CA GLU A 349 20.56 13.46 1.00
C GLU A 349 21.69 13.18 -0.01
N LEU A 350 21.32 12.57 -1.14
CA LEU A 350 22.25 11.99 -2.08
C LEU A 350 22.23 12.74 -3.41
N GLU A 351 23.33 12.74 -4.13
CA GLU A 351 23.30 12.96 -5.56
C GLU A 351 22.38 11.91 -6.20
N SER A 352 21.62 12.31 -7.21
CA SER A 352 20.61 11.44 -7.82
C SER A 352 21.25 10.21 -8.47
N VAL A 353 20.87 9.03 -8.05
CA VAL A 353 21.38 7.76 -8.56
C VAL A 353 20.24 6.82 -8.93
N LEU A 354 20.40 6.03 -9.98
CA LEU A 354 19.42 5.03 -10.40
C LEU A 354 19.72 3.70 -9.67
N VAL A 355 18.79 3.25 -8.80
CA VAL A 355 18.91 1.98 -8.07
C VAL A 355 17.67 1.15 -8.36
N ALA A 356 17.85 -0.04 -8.92
CA ALA A 356 16.75 -0.94 -9.29
C ALA A 356 15.59 -0.19 -10.00
N GLY A 357 15.94 0.53 -11.09
CA GLY A 357 14.98 1.26 -11.93
C GLY A 357 14.33 2.50 -11.30
N THR A 358 14.75 2.94 -10.12
CA THR A 358 14.19 4.12 -9.44
C THR A 358 15.28 5.14 -9.16
N THR A 359 15.02 6.42 -9.46
CA THR A 359 15.93 7.50 -9.07
C THR A 359 15.86 7.74 -7.56
N VAL A 360 16.94 7.46 -6.86
CA VAL A 360 17.12 7.66 -5.42
C VAL A 360 17.84 8.96 -5.18
N ARG A 361 17.33 9.78 -4.26
CA ARG A 361 17.92 11.04 -3.77
C ARG A 361 18.06 11.07 -2.26
N ARG A 362 17.45 10.11 -1.58
CA ARG A 362 17.43 9.99 -0.13
C ARG A 362 17.55 8.55 0.28
N ALA A 363 18.36 8.26 1.29
CA ALA A 363 18.51 6.93 1.85
C ALA A 363 18.55 6.98 3.38
N SER A 364 18.09 5.93 4.05
CA SER A 364 18.15 5.82 5.51
C SER A 364 19.57 5.55 5.96
N LEU A 365 19.98 6.19 7.04
CA LEU A 365 21.22 5.91 7.79
C LEU A 365 20.91 5.17 9.12
N HIS A 366 19.72 4.65 9.28
CA HIS A 366 19.22 3.89 10.41
C HIS A 366 19.27 4.63 11.76
N ASN A 367 20.43 4.82 12.36
CA ASN A 367 20.62 5.42 13.69
C ASN A 367 22.05 5.97 13.86
N ALA A 368 22.36 6.52 15.04
CA ALA A 368 23.66 7.08 15.36
C ALA A 368 24.78 6.04 15.35
N ASP A 369 24.51 4.84 15.88
CA ASP A 369 25.51 3.77 15.99
C ASP A 369 25.98 3.30 14.62
N GLN A 370 25.06 3.26 13.65
CA GLN A 370 25.40 2.90 12.27
C GLN A 370 26.27 3.98 11.59
N ILE A 371 25.95 5.26 11.85
CA ILE A 371 26.74 6.38 11.34
C ILE A 371 28.17 6.32 11.92
N GLU A 372 28.29 6.06 13.23
CA GLU A 372 29.58 5.93 13.91
C GLU A 372 30.35 4.72 13.43
N ALA A 373 29.71 3.55 13.34
CA ALA A 373 30.36 2.32 12.90
C ALA A 373 30.90 2.39 11.47
N MET A 374 30.22 3.13 10.58
CA MET A 374 30.68 3.36 9.21
C MET A 374 31.63 4.56 9.08
N ASP A 375 31.81 5.40 10.10
CA ASP A 375 32.50 6.71 10.00
C ASP A 375 32.00 7.54 8.81
N ILE A 376 30.67 7.65 8.66
CA ILE A 376 30.05 8.37 7.53
C ILE A 376 30.33 9.86 7.64
N ARG A 377 30.73 10.48 6.50
CA ARG A 377 31.00 11.92 6.42
C ARG A 377 30.31 12.53 5.21
N GLU A 378 29.92 13.79 5.31
CA GLU A 378 29.39 14.52 4.15
C GLU A 378 30.48 14.65 3.08
N GLY A 379 30.13 14.39 1.84
CA GLY A 379 31.06 14.31 0.70
C GLY A 379 31.57 12.90 0.40
N ASP A 380 31.29 11.89 1.22
CA ASP A 380 31.69 10.52 0.95
C ASP A 380 30.96 9.95 -0.28
N THR A 381 31.62 9.09 -1.01
CA THR A 381 30.98 8.17 -1.95
C THR A 381 30.39 7.01 -1.15
N VAL A 382 29.08 6.87 -1.18
CA VAL A 382 28.33 5.86 -0.42
C VAL A 382 27.66 4.85 -1.33
N GLN A 383 27.60 3.60 -0.88
CA GLN A 383 26.88 2.53 -1.53
C GLN A 383 25.43 2.51 -1.03
N VAL A 384 24.49 2.56 -1.97
CA VAL A 384 23.05 2.63 -1.69
C VAL A 384 22.37 1.42 -2.28
N GLU A 385 21.54 0.77 -1.50
CA GLU A 385 20.65 -0.29 -1.95
C GLU A 385 19.21 -0.01 -1.52
N LYS A 386 18.25 -0.69 -2.15
CA LYS A 386 16.86 -0.67 -1.72
C LYS A 386 16.58 -1.86 -0.81
N GLY A 387 16.47 -1.62 0.48
CA GLY A 387 16.08 -2.64 1.45
C GLY A 387 14.66 -3.13 1.19
N GLY A 388 14.50 -4.43 0.88
CA GLY A 388 13.22 -5.02 0.53
C GLY A 388 12.56 -4.37 -0.69
N GLU A 389 13.36 -3.81 -1.59
CA GLU A 389 12.99 -3.13 -2.84
C GLU A 389 12.15 -1.84 -2.68
N ILE A 390 11.95 -1.35 -1.46
CA ILE A 390 11.09 -0.20 -1.19
C ILE A 390 11.87 0.98 -0.64
N ILE A 391 12.62 0.79 0.47
CA ILE A 391 13.27 1.88 1.20
C ILE A 391 14.75 1.89 0.93
N PRO A 392 15.30 2.96 0.30
CA PRO A 392 16.73 3.10 0.11
C PRO A 392 17.47 3.22 1.44
N LYS A 393 18.60 2.53 1.56
CA LYS A 393 19.50 2.62 2.71
C LYS A 393 20.96 2.70 2.25
N VAL A 394 21.79 3.33 3.04
CA VAL A 394 23.24 3.33 2.87
C VAL A 394 23.79 2.07 3.53
N VAL A 395 24.60 1.30 2.80
CA VAL A 395 25.16 0.02 3.25
C VAL A 395 26.66 0.00 3.31
N GLY A 396 27.35 0.94 2.67
CA GLY A 396 28.79 1.01 2.65
C GLY A 396 29.31 2.38 2.24
N ILE A 397 30.62 2.55 2.37
CA ILE A 397 31.38 3.75 2.00
C ILE A 397 32.59 3.32 1.21
N ASP A 398 32.90 4.05 0.16
CA ASP A 398 34.17 3.96 -0.54
C ASP A 398 35.18 4.89 0.13
N LEU A 399 36.00 4.32 1.01
CA LEU A 399 37.01 5.06 1.74
C LEU A 399 38.18 5.55 0.85
N GLU A 400 38.41 4.90 -0.30
CA GLU A 400 39.48 5.31 -1.23
C GLU A 400 39.10 6.63 -1.92
N SER A 401 37.84 6.84 -2.21
CA SER A 401 37.32 8.05 -2.85
C SER A 401 36.98 9.18 -1.85
N ARG A 402 37.28 9.01 -0.56
CA ARG A 402 36.93 10.00 0.49
C ARG A 402 37.70 11.30 0.30
N PRO A 403 37.01 12.47 0.26
CA PRO A 403 37.67 13.76 0.22
C PRO A 403 38.56 14.01 1.45
N SER A 404 39.77 14.47 1.26
CA SER A 404 40.70 14.77 2.35
C SER A 404 40.21 15.89 3.29
N THR A 405 39.24 16.68 2.84
CA THR A 405 38.61 17.79 3.61
C THR A 405 37.38 17.32 4.39
N SER A 406 36.95 16.07 4.27
CA SER A 406 35.79 15.57 4.97
C SER A 406 36.00 15.55 6.48
N VAL A 407 34.97 15.96 7.24
CA VAL A 407 35.00 15.94 8.70
C VAL A 407 33.98 14.93 9.24
N PRO A 408 34.29 14.29 10.39
CA PRO A 408 33.34 13.36 11.02
C PRO A 408 31.97 14.01 11.28
N LEU A 409 30.90 13.28 11.00
CA LEU A 409 29.55 13.74 11.26
C LEU A 409 29.26 13.78 12.76
N VAL A 410 28.78 14.91 13.25
CA VAL A 410 28.30 15.03 14.62
C VAL A 410 26.79 14.79 14.63
N TYR A 411 26.36 13.75 15.35
CA TYR A 411 24.93 13.45 15.45
C TYR A 411 24.18 14.57 16.19
N ALA A 412 22.93 14.84 15.76
CA ALA A 412 22.11 15.87 16.36
C ALA A 412 21.87 15.63 17.86
N THR A 413 22.12 16.63 18.68
CA THR A 413 21.86 16.63 20.14
C THR A 413 20.49 17.20 20.49
N HIS A 414 19.87 17.95 19.57
CA HIS A 414 18.58 18.59 19.73
C HIS A 414 17.64 18.18 18.59
N CYS A 415 16.35 18.17 18.88
CA CYS A 415 15.32 17.89 17.89
C CYS A 415 15.36 18.94 16.77
N PRO A 416 15.42 18.54 15.49
CA PRO A 416 15.50 19.50 14.38
C PRO A 416 14.24 20.38 14.25
N GLU A 417 13.12 19.94 14.81
CA GLU A 417 11.83 20.61 14.69
C GLU A 417 11.49 21.53 15.87
N CYS A 418 11.63 21.01 17.08
CA CYS A 418 11.22 21.76 18.29
C CYS A 418 12.35 22.15 19.21
N GLN A 419 13.60 21.87 18.84
CA GLN A 419 14.84 22.22 19.57
C GLN A 419 14.94 21.66 21.00
N SER A 420 14.07 20.70 21.37
CA SER A 420 14.18 20.00 22.65
C SER A 420 15.41 19.09 22.66
N PRO A 421 16.16 19.00 23.78
CA PRO A 421 17.27 18.07 23.90
C PRO A 421 16.80 16.64 23.61
N LEU A 422 17.58 15.91 22.82
CA LEU A 422 17.27 14.50 22.51
C LEU A 422 17.67 13.61 23.69
N VAL A 423 16.90 12.56 23.92
CA VAL A 423 17.18 11.53 24.93
C VAL A 423 17.43 10.20 24.25
N ARG A 424 18.37 9.43 24.77
CA ARG A 424 18.64 8.05 24.38
C ARG A 424 18.49 7.17 25.62
N LYS A 425 17.63 6.16 25.56
CA LYS A 425 17.47 5.21 26.62
C LYS A 425 18.63 4.20 26.59
N GLU A 426 19.05 3.76 27.73
CA GLU A 426 20.08 2.72 27.87
C GLU A 426 19.64 1.45 27.15
N GLY A 427 20.51 0.89 26.31
CA GLY A 427 20.22 -0.29 25.50
C GLY A 427 19.44 0.01 24.19
N GLU A 428 18.95 1.24 23.94
CA GLU A 428 18.28 1.57 22.69
C GLU A 428 19.26 2.29 21.72
N ALA A 429 19.24 1.89 20.44
CA ALA A 429 20.05 2.48 19.38
C ALA A 429 19.52 3.85 18.91
N LYS A 430 18.28 4.22 19.23
CA LYS A 430 17.61 5.41 18.73
C LYS A 430 17.63 6.55 19.74
N HIS A 431 17.78 7.77 19.21
CA HIS A 431 17.53 8.99 19.95
C HIS A 431 16.07 9.42 19.79
N TYR A 432 15.49 10.02 20.82
CA TYR A 432 14.09 10.44 20.85
C TYR A 432 13.95 11.91 21.26
N CYS A 433 13.03 12.60 20.59
CA CYS A 433 12.53 13.89 21.06
C CYS A 433 11.45 13.63 22.14
N PRO A 434 11.66 14.08 23.39
CA PRO A 434 10.70 13.85 24.48
C PRO A 434 9.46 14.75 24.40
N ASN A 435 9.48 15.80 23.57
CA ASN A 435 8.42 16.82 23.49
C ASN A 435 7.22 16.37 22.67
N ALA A 436 6.58 15.32 23.14
CA ALA A 436 5.54 14.61 22.40
C ALA A 436 4.32 15.48 22.04
N LEU A 437 3.92 16.41 22.91
CA LEU A 437 2.70 17.21 22.75
C LEU A 437 2.88 18.51 21.96
N HIS A 438 4.13 18.96 21.78
CA HIS A 438 4.40 20.24 21.13
C HIS A 438 5.31 20.10 19.89
N CYS A 439 5.85 18.92 19.64
CA CYS A 439 6.64 18.65 18.45
C CYS A 439 5.71 18.36 17.26
N ALA A 440 5.67 19.24 16.27
CA ALA A 440 4.73 19.18 15.16
C ALA A 440 4.72 17.84 14.39
N PRO A 441 5.87 17.21 14.04
CA PRO A 441 5.87 15.89 13.42
C PRO A 441 5.27 14.80 14.32
N GLN A 442 5.48 14.85 15.63
CA GLN A 442 4.90 13.87 16.54
C GLN A 442 3.38 14.02 16.64
N ILE A 443 2.88 15.24 16.70
CA ILE A 443 1.44 15.53 16.69
C ILE A 443 0.83 14.98 15.40
N ARG A 444 1.38 15.36 14.22
CA ARG A 444 0.89 14.87 12.92
C ARG A 444 0.91 13.36 12.84
N GLY A 445 2.02 12.72 13.13
CA GLY A 445 2.17 11.28 13.03
C GLY A 445 1.27 10.49 13.98
N ARG A 446 0.90 11.03 15.15
CA ARG A 446 -0.09 10.41 16.04
C ARG A 446 -1.51 10.53 15.47
N ILE A 447 -1.85 11.67 14.89
CA ILE A 447 -3.15 11.87 14.23
C ILE A 447 -3.23 10.96 13.00
N GLU A 448 -2.18 10.89 12.17
CA GLU A 448 -2.10 9.98 11.02
C GLU A 448 -2.30 8.52 11.42
N HIS A 449 -1.67 8.10 12.52
CA HIS A 449 -1.88 6.76 13.05
C HIS A 449 -3.34 6.55 13.50
N PHE A 450 -3.88 7.49 14.27
CA PHE A 450 -5.24 7.40 14.81
C PHE A 450 -6.28 7.29 13.69
N VAL A 451 -6.16 8.10 12.63
CA VAL A 451 -7.12 8.11 11.52
C VAL A 451 -6.92 6.96 10.51
N SER A 452 -5.82 6.23 10.61
CA SER A 452 -5.44 5.19 9.64
C SER A 452 -6.51 4.09 9.51
N ARG A 453 -6.50 3.39 8.36
CA ARG A 453 -7.47 2.31 8.05
C ARG A 453 -7.52 1.20 9.10
N LYS A 454 -6.38 0.86 9.71
CA LYS A 454 -6.29 -0.17 10.75
C LYS A 454 -6.68 0.32 12.14
N ALA A 455 -6.79 1.64 12.33
CA ALA A 455 -7.20 2.29 13.56
C ALA A 455 -8.66 2.78 13.41
N MET A 456 -8.93 4.08 13.54
CA MET A 456 -10.28 4.64 13.50
C MET A 456 -10.88 4.73 12.09
N ASN A 457 -10.10 4.47 11.03
CA ASN A 457 -10.54 4.45 9.63
C ASN A 457 -11.30 5.72 9.21
N ILE A 458 -10.77 6.89 9.55
CA ILE A 458 -11.34 8.17 9.14
C ILE A 458 -10.89 8.47 7.71
N ASP A 459 -11.75 8.16 6.75
CA ASP A 459 -11.46 8.31 5.33
C ASP A 459 -11.38 9.79 4.95
N GLY A 460 -10.58 10.11 3.92
CA GLY A 460 -10.38 11.48 3.46
C GLY A 460 -9.39 12.31 4.29
N MET A 461 -8.90 11.82 5.43
CA MET A 461 -7.95 12.52 6.29
C MET A 461 -6.50 12.15 5.98
N GLY A 462 -6.02 12.57 4.81
CA GLY A 462 -4.63 12.36 4.39
C GLY A 462 -3.63 13.31 5.09
N PRO A 463 -2.30 13.08 4.94
CA PRO A 463 -1.25 13.88 5.59
C PRO A 463 -1.35 15.39 5.33
N GLU A 464 -1.78 15.80 4.13
CA GLU A 464 -1.94 17.21 3.77
C GLU A 464 -3.08 17.88 4.57
N ILE A 465 -4.19 17.16 4.76
CA ILE A 465 -5.34 17.65 5.53
C ILE A 465 -5.00 17.70 7.03
N ILE A 466 -4.32 16.67 7.54
CA ILE A 466 -3.85 16.65 8.91
C ILE A 466 -2.91 17.83 9.18
N ASP A 467 -1.94 18.06 8.30
CA ASP A 467 -1.03 19.19 8.41
C ASP A 467 -1.76 20.54 8.38
N LEU A 468 -2.79 20.67 7.53
CA LEU A 468 -3.64 21.86 7.50
C LEU A 468 -4.39 22.06 8.82
N LEU A 469 -5.04 21.01 9.35
CA LEU A 469 -5.80 21.06 10.59
C LEU A 469 -4.89 21.35 11.79
N VAL A 470 -3.70 20.78 11.84
CA VAL A 470 -2.71 21.04 12.90
C VAL A 470 -2.22 22.48 12.84
N ARG A 471 -1.84 22.99 11.66
CA ARG A 471 -1.29 24.35 11.53
C ARG A 471 -2.33 25.46 11.63
N LYS A 472 -3.51 25.26 11.06
CA LYS A 472 -4.54 26.31 10.96
C LYS A 472 -5.83 25.97 11.70
N GLY A 473 -6.20 24.70 11.78
CA GLY A 473 -7.44 24.22 12.39
C GLY A 473 -7.45 24.17 13.91
N GLY A 474 -6.27 24.32 14.55
CA GLY A 474 -6.14 24.26 16.02
C GLY A 474 -6.17 22.83 16.58
N VAL A 475 -6.04 21.80 15.73
CA VAL A 475 -5.97 20.39 16.14
C VAL A 475 -4.57 20.11 16.69
N LYS A 476 -4.47 19.74 17.96
CA LYS A 476 -3.22 19.42 18.66
C LYS A 476 -3.12 17.94 19.05
N THR A 477 -4.26 17.30 19.20
CA THR A 477 -4.37 15.87 19.54
C THR A 477 -5.42 15.21 18.65
N PHE A 478 -5.40 13.90 18.56
CA PHE A 478 -6.45 13.18 17.82
C PHE A 478 -7.85 13.32 18.45
N ALA A 479 -7.94 13.61 19.77
CA ALA A 479 -9.24 13.89 20.40
C ALA A 479 -9.85 15.22 19.93
N ASP A 480 -9.06 16.17 19.43
CA ASP A 480 -9.55 17.41 18.86
C ASP A 480 -10.35 17.22 17.57
N LEU A 481 -10.14 16.09 16.89
CA LEU A 481 -10.86 15.78 15.66
C LEU A 481 -12.37 15.71 15.89
N TYR A 482 -12.79 15.19 17.03
CA TYR A 482 -14.20 15.10 17.38
C TYR A 482 -14.82 16.47 17.74
N ASN A 483 -14.01 17.44 18.14
CA ASN A 483 -14.47 18.81 18.34
C ASN A 483 -14.81 19.52 17.03
N LEU A 484 -14.24 19.07 15.89
CA LEU A 484 -14.56 19.62 14.57
C LEU A 484 -16.03 19.42 14.19
N ARG A 485 -16.73 18.49 14.84
CA ARG A 485 -18.19 18.23 14.68
C ARG A 485 -19.06 19.33 15.27
N SER A 486 -18.54 20.05 16.27
CA SER A 486 -19.32 21.08 16.97
C SER A 486 -19.59 22.27 16.06
N LYS A 487 -20.89 22.56 15.85
CA LYS A 487 -21.29 23.78 15.12
C LYS A 487 -20.95 25.07 15.89
N ALA A 488 -20.67 24.98 17.19
CA ALA A 488 -20.37 26.12 18.04
C ALA A 488 -18.94 26.65 17.84
N ASP A 489 -17.99 25.83 17.36
CA ASP A 489 -16.65 26.27 17.05
C ASP A 489 -16.38 26.30 15.54
N ASN A 490 -16.96 27.29 14.86
CA ASN A 490 -16.72 27.54 13.45
C ASN A 490 -15.33 28.17 13.16
N ASN A 491 -14.56 28.54 14.17
CA ASN A 491 -13.27 29.20 14.02
C ASN A 491 -12.25 28.38 13.19
N TRP A 492 -12.30 27.05 13.25
CA TRP A 492 -11.45 26.22 12.41
C TRP A 492 -11.87 26.24 10.94
N ARG A 493 -13.20 26.30 10.67
CA ARG A 493 -13.75 26.37 9.31
C ARG A 493 -13.34 27.67 8.64
N GLU A 494 -13.46 28.79 9.32
CA GLU A 494 -13.04 30.10 8.78
C GLU A 494 -11.56 30.13 8.40
N ARG A 495 -10.71 29.38 9.13
CA ARG A 495 -9.27 29.29 8.87
C ARG A 495 -8.89 28.26 7.83
N THR A 496 -9.70 27.19 7.62
CA THR A 496 -9.33 26.02 6.82
C THR A 496 -10.25 25.75 5.62
N VAL A 497 -11.48 26.30 5.62
CA VAL A 497 -12.45 26.07 4.55
C VAL A 497 -12.41 27.19 3.53
N GLN A 498 -12.44 26.82 2.26
CA GLN A 498 -12.59 27.76 1.17
C GLN A 498 -14.08 27.93 0.88
N TYR A 499 -14.65 29.08 1.30
CA TYR A 499 -16.02 29.41 0.92
C TYR A 499 -16.11 29.70 -0.56
N LYS A 500 -17.18 29.24 -1.24
CA LYS A 500 -17.48 29.65 -2.60
C LYS A 500 -17.62 31.18 -2.64
N LEU A 501 -16.83 31.81 -3.50
CA LEU A 501 -16.75 33.24 -3.70
C LEU A 501 -18.01 33.82 -4.36
N SER A 502 -19.22 33.62 -3.82
CA SER A 502 -20.36 34.35 -4.32
C SER A 502 -20.54 35.71 -3.67
N ASP A 503 -20.02 35.94 -2.45
CA ASP A 503 -20.41 37.13 -1.66
C ASP A 503 -19.28 37.79 -0.79
N SER A 504 -18.00 37.47 -1.00
CA SER A 504 -16.92 38.11 -0.26
C SER A 504 -15.91 38.79 -1.19
N PRO A 505 -15.34 39.94 -0.79
CA PRO A 505 -14.30 40.58 -1.58
C PRO A 505 -13.09 39.64 -1.66
N VAL A 506 -12.64 39.42 -2.89
CA VAL A 506 -11.47 38.57 -3.23
C VAL A 506 -10.28 39.03 -2.40
N SER A 507 -9.63 38.09 -1.66
CA SER A 507 -8.42 38.44 -0.94
C SER A 507 -7.32 38.88 -1.90
N SER A 508 -6.41 39.75 -1.45
CA SER A 508 -5.28 40.20 -2.27
C SER A 508 -4.45 39.05 -2.84
N ASP A 509 -4.32 37.97 -2.09
CA ASP A 509 -3.57 36.77 -2.50
C ASP A 509 -4.27 35.99 -3.63
N GLU A 510 -5.59 35.89 -3.61
CA GLU A 510 -6.38 35.26 -4.67
C GLU A 510 -6.37 36.08 -5.96
N LEU A 511 -6.42 37.37 -5.87
CA LEU A 511 -6.30 38.26 -7.03
C LEU A 511 -4.91 38.13 -7.67
N TYR A 512 -3.88 37.98 -6.87
CA TYR A 512 -2.50 37.75 -7.31
C TYR A 512 -2.35 36.43 -8.06
N VAL A 513 -2.85 35.31 -7.51
CA VAL A 513 -2.82 34.00 -8.17
C VAL A 513 -3.63 34.00 -9.46
N GLN A 514 -4.79 34.62 -9.48
CA GLN A 514 -5.60 34.77 -10.70
C GLN A 514 -4.86 35.59 -11.78
N ARG A 515 -4.15 36.64 -11.39
CA ARG A 515 -3.33 37.45 -12.31
C ARG A 515 -2.14 36.68 -12.86
N LEU A 516 -1.44 35.89 -12.05
CA LEU A 516 -0.35 35.04 -12.51
C LEU A 516 -0.84 33.92 -13.44
N GLN A 517 -1.98 33.30 -13.12
CA GLN A 517 -2.61 32.31 -14.03
C GLN A 517 -3.04 32.95 -15.35
N ALA A 518 -3.55 34.17 -15.30
CA ALA A 518 -3.92 34.93 -16.46
C ALA A 518 -2.71 35.22 -17.38
N LEU A 519 -1.58 35.55 -16.76
CA LEU A 519 -0.31 35.80 -17.48
C LEU A 519 0.23 34.51 -18.11
N ALA A 520 0.23 33.40 -17.40
CA ALA A 520 0.65 32.12 -17.94
C ALA A 520 -0.21 31.66 -19.10
N ASN A 521 -1.55 31.81 -18.99
CA ASN A 521 -2.49 31.46 -20.07
C ASN A 521 -2.36 32.35 -21.32
N LEU A 522 -2.06 33.62 -21.14
CA LEU A 522 -1.83 34.56 -22.26
C LEU A 522 -0.59 34.18 -23.07
N ARG A 523 0.48 33.82 -22.43
CA ARG A 523 1.74 33.45 -23.11
C ARG A 523 1.63 32.08 -23.79
N TYR A 524 1.00 31.10 -23.13
CA TYR A 524 0.80 29.77 -23.72
C TYR A 524 0.02 29.83 -25.04
N ARG A 525 -0.98 30.70 -25.15
CA ARG A 525 -1.68 30.96 -26.41
C ARG A 525 -0.79 31.54 -27.48
N ASN A 526 0.12 32.43 -27.13
CA ASN A 526 1.00 33.11 -28.12
C ASN A 526 2.12 32.18 -28.62
N ALA A 527 2.55 31.20 -27.85
CA ALA A 527 3.63 30.28 -28.24
C ALA A 527 3.13 29.06 -29.04
N SER A 528 1.94 28.52 -28.77
CA SER A 528 1.47 27.26 -29.37
C SER A 528 0.30 27.41 -30.37
N GLY A 529 -0.38 28.55 -30.43
CA GLY A 529 -1.56 28.75 -31.28
C GLY A 529 -2.77 27.88 -30.98
N LYS A 530 -2.68 26.93 -30.02
CA LYS A 530 -3.74 25.99 -29.65
C LYS A 530 -4.19 26.20 -28.20
N ARG A 531 -5.49 26.08 -27.95
CA ARG A 531 -6.07 26.09 -26.62
C ARG A 531 -5.66 24.80 -25.87
N PRO A 532 -5.17 24.89 -24.64
CA PRO A 532 -5.10 23.68 -23.79
C PRO A 532 -6.51 23.21 -23.47
N SER A 533 -6.72 21.90 -23.54
CA SER A 533 -7.92 21.24 -23.07
C SER A 533 -7.91 21.24 -21.53
N GLN A 534 -8.49 22.28 -20.93
CA GLN A 534 -8.77 22.31 -19.50
C GLN A 534 -10.19 22.79 -19.22
N PRO A 535 -10.82 22.27 -18.16
CA PRO A 535 -12.18 22.62 -17.79
C PRO A 535 -12.25 24.09 -17.40
N GLU A 536 -13.37 24.68 -17.72
CA GLU A 536 -13.88 26.02 -17.50
C GLU A 536 -13.21 26.78 -16.34
N SER A 537 -12.13 27.51 -16.64
CA SER A 537 -11.63 28.58 -15.79
C SER A 537 -12.24 29.90 -16.27
N THR A 538 -12.65 30.72 -15.30
CA THR A 538 -13.18 32.06 -15.46
C THR A 538 -12.45 32.82 -16.56
N PRO A 539 -13.14 33.55 -17.45
CA PRO A 539 -12.48 34.27 -18.54
C PRO A 539 -11.53 35.33 -17.97
N VAL A 540 -10.27 35.21 -18.37
CA VAL A 540 -9.21 36.14 -18.01
C VAL A 540 -9.55 37.51 -18.56
N ASN A 541 -9.71 38.48 -17.67
CA ASN A 541 -9.89 39.86 -18.04
C ASN A 541 -8.57 40.45 -18.58
N ARG A 542 -8.40 40.37 -19.90
CA ARG A 542 -7.20 40.87 -20.59
C ARG A 542 -6.88 42.33 -20.26
N LYS A 543 -7.93 43.14 -20.01
CA LYS A 543 -7.79 44.56 -19.73
C LYS A 543 -7.15 44.75 -18.33
N ALA A 544 -7.60 44.01 -17.33
CA ALA A 544 -7.01 44.07 -15.99
C ALA A 544 -5.54 43.62 -15.93
N VAL A 545 -5.17 42.64 -16.76
CA VAL A 545 -3.77 42.20 -16.88
C VAL A 545 -2.91 43.26 -17.55
N ALA A 546 -3.41 43.88 -18.65
CA ALA A 546 -2.70 44.92 -19.35
C ALA A 546 -2.56 46.21 -18.49
N GLU A 547 -3.58 46.54 -17.71
CA GLU A 547 -3.55 47.65 -16.75
C GLU A 547 -2.54 47.42 -15.63
N ALA A 548 -2.49 46.21 -15.08
CA ALA A 548 -1.49 45.84 -14.05
C ALA A 548 -0.05 45.92 -14.59
N PHE A 549 0.18 45.50 -15.84
CA PHE A 549 1.49 45.63 -16.49
C PHE A 549 1.85 47.12 -16.77
N SER A 550 0.90 47.88 -17.24
CA SER A 550 1.11 49.32 -17.48
C SER A 550 1.44 50.08 -16.19
N GLU A 551 0.80 49.77 -15.09
CA GLU A 551 1.08 50.41 -13.80
C GLU A 551 2.45 50.01 -13.23
N ILE A 552 2.89 48.77 -13.45
CA ILE A 552 4.25 48.30 -13.08
C ILE A 552 5.31 49.04 -13.92
N GLN A 553 5.09 49.15 -15.23
CA GLN A 553 5.99 49.86 -16.16
C GLN A 553 6.08 51.40 -15.88
N ASN A 554 5.00 52.00 -15.41
CA ASN A 554 4.97 53.44 -15.12
C ASN A 554 5.52 53.83 -13.74
N GLY A 555 6.21 52.94 -13.08
CA GLY A 555 6.81 53.17 -11.76
C GLY A 555 5.82 53.16 -10.57
N ASN A 556 4.56 52.89 -10.81
CA ASN A 556 3.54 52.76 -9.76
C ASN A 556 3.51 51.36 -9.14
N GLY A 557 4.65 50.71 -9.12
CA GLY A 557 4.81 49.41 -8.44
C GLY A 557 4.29 49.40 -7.02
N ARG A 558 4.32 50.57 -6.35
CA ARG A 558 3.79 50.77 -5.00
C ARG A 558 2.26 50.56 -4.95
N SER A 559 1.50 51.09 -5.91
CA SER A 559 0.04 50.95 -5.97
C SER A 559 -0.36 49.51 -6.25
N VAL A 560 0.39 48.79 -7.10
CA VAL A 560 0.16 47.34 -7.37
C VAL A 560 0.47 46.52 -6.14
N MET A 561 1.54 46.85 -5.43
CA MET A 561 1.92 46.16 -4.19
C MET A 561 0.97 46.47 -3.02
N GLU A 562 0.40 47.68 -3.00
CA GLU A 562 -0.69 48.08 -2.09
C GLU A 562 -1.94 47.25 -2.38
N SER A 563 -2.31 47.09 -3.62
CA SER A 563 -3.45 46.24 -4.05
C SER A 563 -3.24 44.76 -3.82
N LEU A 564 -1.99 44.31 -3.64
CA LEU A 564 -1.60 42.95 -3.37
C LEU A 564 -1.44 42.64 -1.86
N GLY A 565 -1.68 43.63 -0.99
CA GLY A 565 -1.54 43.47 0.48
C GLY A 565 -0.09 43.27 0.97
N LEU A 566 0.90 43.59 0.13
CA LEU A 566 2.32 43.43 0.45
C LEU A 566 2.92 44.69 1.11
N LEU A 567 2.08 45.57 1.65
CA LEU A 567 2.48 46.85 2.18
C LEU A 567 2.71 46.88 3.65
N ASN A 568 3.99 46.96 3.98
CA ASN A 568 4.52 47.82 5.07
C ASN A 568 6.03 48.00 4.91
N ALA A 569 6.56 47.91 3.70
CA ALA A 569 7.97 48.12 3.43
C ALA A 569 8.24 49.56 2.90
N PRO A 570 9.22 50.28 3.42
CA PRO A 570 9.55 51.62 2.97
C PRO A 570 10.18 51.67 1.57
N ASP A 571 10.52 50.53 0.99
CA ASP A 571 11.17 50.40 -0.32
C ASP A 571 10.36 49.46 -1.22
N ALA A 572 10.01 49.88 -2.45
CA ALA A 572 9.21 49.17 -3.39
C ALA A 572 9.84 47.85 -3.89
N HIS A 573 11.18 47.70 -3.77
CA HIS A 573 11.90 46.49 -4.12
C HIS A 573 11.91 45.42 -3.00
N ALA A 574 11.76 45.80 -1.75
CA ALA A 574 11.87 44.91 -0.61
C ALA A 574 10.80 43.79 -0.59
N PRO A 575 9.53 44.05 -0.89
CA PRO A 575 8.52 43.00 -0.96
C PRO A 575 8.74 41.99 -2.11
N TRP A 576 9.25 42.45 -3.25
CA TRP A 576 9.63 41.61 -4.36
C TRP A 576 10.82 40.71 -4.01
N GLN A 577 11.84 41.26 -3.35
CA GLN A 577 12.97 40.49 -2.87
C GLN A 577 12.56 39.48 -1.79
N ALA A 578 11.67 39.83 -0.88
CA ALA A 578 11.14 38.90 0.13
C ALA A 578 10.31 37.77 -0.51
N PHE A 579 9.54 38.08 -1.53
CA PHE A 579 8.81 37.10 -2.33
C PHE A 579 9.76 36.17 -3.09
N LEU A 580 10.80 36.69 -3.70
CA LEU A 580 11.83 35.92 -4.38
C LEU A 580 12.62 35.05 -3.41
N ALA A 581 12.99 35.55 -2.24
CA ALA A 581 13.67 34.79 -1.18
C ALA A 581 12.81 33.60 -0.69
N GLN A 582 11.52 33.82 -0.52
CA GLN A 582 10.59 32.77 -0.13
C GLN A 582 10.40 31.70 -1.24
N ALA A 583 10.54 32.10 -2.48
CA ALA A 583 10.54 31.19 -3.63
C ALA A 583 11.84 30.39 -3.74
N VAL A 584 13.00 30.99 -3.39
CA VAL A 584 14.31 30.32 -3.34
C VAL A 584 14.33 29.18 -2.35
N ASP A 585 13.81 29.37 -1.12
CA ASP A 585 13.74 28.31 -0.09
C ASP A 585 12.91 27.10 -0.54
N SER A 586 12.06 27.27 -1.54
CA SER A 586 11.21 26.22 -2.07
C SER A 586 11.81 25.49 -3.27
N PHE A 587 12.86 26.03 -3.91
CA PHE A 587 13.45 25.55 -5.16
C PHE A 587 14.96 25.85 -5.27
N PRO A 588 15.82 24.93 -4.84
CA PRO A 588 17.28 25.14 -4.88
C PRO A 588 17.82 25.44 -6.29
N MET A 589 17.26 24.82 -7.33
CA MET A 589 17.62 25.14 -8.73
C MET A 589 17.05 26.48 -9.20
N ALA A 590 16.04 27.01 -8.54
CA ALA A 590 15.49 28.32 -8.84
C ALA A 590 16.34 29.45 -8.25
N SER A 591 17.22 29.18 -7.30
CA SER A 591 18.06 30.18 -6.65
C SER A 591 18.92 30.96 -7.66
N GLU A 592 19.45 30.26 -8.65
CA GLU A 592 20.26 30.90 -9.70
C GLU A 592 19.40 31.73 -10.65
N ILE A 593 18.25 31.21 -11.09
CA ILE A 593 17.29 31.91 -11.96
C ILE A 593 16.72 33.14 -11.27
N ILE A 594 16.40 33.01 -9.98
CA ILE A 594 15.81 34.08 -9.18
C ILE A 594 16.87 35.13 -8.82
N SER A 595 18.10 34.72 -8.53
CA SER A 595 19.24 35.61 -8.35
C SER A 595 19.51 36.47 -9.59
N PHE A 596 19.41 35.85 -10.75
CA PHE A 596 19.52 36.52 -12.06
C PHE A 596 18.30 37.42 -12.32
N ALA A 597 17.08 36.96 -12.08
CA ALA A 597 15.85 37.75 -12.27
C ALA A 597 15.71 38.91 -11.26
N ALA A 598 16.40 38.87 -10.13
CA ALA A 598 16.46 39.97 -9.19
C ALA A 598 17.36 41.16 -9.63
N GLN A 599 18.13 41.02 -10.71
CA GLN A 599 18.83 42.11 -11.34
C GLN A 599 17.83 42.99 -12.09
N ALA A 600 17.84 44.28 -11.89
CA ALA A 600 16.82 45.22 -12.35
C ALA A 600 16.53 45.18 -13.86
N GLU A 601 17.55 44.94 -14.69
CA GLU A 601 17.41 44.81 -16.13
C GLU A 601 16.57 43.62 -16.60
N PHE A 602 16.62 42.50 -15.87
CA PHE A 602 15.87 41.29 -16.21
C PHE A 602 14.41 41.40 -15.81
N ALA A 603 14.10 42.02 -14.70
CA ALA A 603 12.73 42.25 -14.26
C ALA A 603 11.97 43.13 -15.30
N ASP A 604 12.62 44.16 -15.86
CA ASP A 604 12.05 45.00 -16.89
C ASP A 604 11.81 44.27 -18.24
N GLU A 605 12.71 43.34 -18.61
CA GLU A 605 12.56 42.54 -19.83
C GLU A 605 11.47 41.46 -19.69
N LEU A 606 11.34 40.84 -18.53
CA LEU A 606 10.26 39.88 -18.21
C LEU A 606 8.90 40.56 -18.19
N ILE A 607 8.84 41.78 -17.66
CA ILE A 607 7.63 42.61 -17.59
C ILE A 607 7.27 43.18 -18.96
N SER A 608 8.24 43.62 -19.75
CA SER A 608 7.99 44.20 -21.09
C SER A 608 7.54 43.18 -22.13
N GLY A 609 7.66 41.88 -21.86
CA GLY A 609 7.29 40.82 -22.78
C GLY A 609 8.19 40.74 -24.02
N ASN A 610 9.38 41.32 -23.96
CA ASN A 610 10.30 41.41 -25.07
C ASN A 610 10.88 40.01 -25.40
N ARG A 611 10.61 39.48 -26.58
CA ARG A 611 10.89 38.13 -27.06
C ARG A 611 12.38 37.79 -27.26
N LYS A 612 13.29 38.72 -27.00
CA LYS A 612 14.70 38.60 -27.37
C LYS A 612 15.63 38.38 -26.17
N LEU A 613 15.17 37.86 -25.08
CA LEU A 613 16.06 37.31 -24.06
C LEU A 613 16.82 36.14 -24.66
N ASN A 614 18.09 36.34 -24.97
CA ASN A 614 18.96 35.29 -25.49
C ASN A 614 19.59 34.56 -24.31
N TRP A 615 18.86 33.60 -23.74
CA TRP A 615 19.29 32.76 -22.63
C TRP A 615 20.61 32.02 -22.91
N GLN A 616 20.95 31.79 -24.19
CA GLN A 616 22.20 31.20 -24.63
C GLN A 616 23.40 32.06 -24.31
N GLU A 617 23.28 33.40 -24.37
CA GLU A 617 24.35 34.34 -24.00
C GLU A 617 24.67 34.32 -22.51
N HIS A 618 23.72 33.85 -21.68
CA HIS A 618 23.88 33.69 -20.23
C HIS A 618 24.14 32.23 -19.81
N GLY A 619 24.46 31.32 -20.70
CA GLY A 619 24.76 29.91 -20.42
C GLY A 619 23.51 29.03 -20.17
N TRP A 620 22.30 29.51 -20.41
CA TRP A 620 21.05 28.82 -20.17
C TRP A 620 20.43 28.39 -21.51
N GLY A 621 20.61 27.16 -21.87
CA GLY A 621 19.98 26.60 -23.06
C GLY A 621 18.48 26.44 -22.83
N VAL A 622 17.67 27.20 -23.60
CA VAL A 622 16.31 26.83 -24.04
C VAL A 622 15.14 27.65 -23.49
N GLU A 623 14.34 28.18 -24.46
CA GLU A 623 12.97 28.73 -24.31
C GLU A 623 11.97 27.84 -23.53
N LYS A 624 12.29 26.56 -23.33
CA LYS A 624 11.45 25.59 -22.59
C LYS A 624 11.56 25.66 -21.07
N VAL A 625 12.70 26.09 -20.54
CA VAL A 625 12.96 26.09 -19.08
C VAL A 625 12.08 27.12 -18.40
N ASP A 626 11.85 28.25 -19.02
CA ASP A 626 11.05 29.36 -18.46
C ASP A 626 9.60 28.98 -18.21
N TRP A 627 9.04 28.23 -19.14
CA TRP A 627 7.63 27.86 -19.10
C TRP A 627 7.37 26.74 -18.07
N VAL A 628 8.25 25.77 -18.04
CA VAL A 628 8.18 24.68 -17.05
C VAL A 628 8.34 25.26 -15.66
N PHE A 629 9.27 26.21 -15.48
CA PHE A 629 9.50 26.88 -14.20
C PHE A 629 8.28 27.71 -13.76
N LEU A 630 7.76 28.55 -14.64
CA LEU A 630 6.59 29.37 -14.34
C LEU A 630 5.34 28.50 -14.08
N GLU A 631 5.15 27.45 -14.84
CA GLU A 631 4.05 26.51 -14.66
C GLU A 631 4.17 25.72 -13.35
N VAL A 632 5.37 25.22 -13.01
CA VAL A 632 5.64 24.54 -11.74
C VAL A 632 5.47 25.51 -10.57
N PHE A 633 5.92 26.76 -10.72
CA PHE A 633 5.79 27.80 -9.71
C PHE A 633 4.32 28.18 -9.48
N ILE A 634 3.55 28.40 -10.55
CA ILE A 634 2.11 28.68 -10.50
C ILE A 634 1.34 27.49 -9.94
N ARG A 635 1.66 26.25 -10.36
CA ARG A 635 1.05 25.05 -9.82
C ARG A 635 1.36 24.87 -8.32
N ARG A 636 2.54 25.25 -7.84
CA ARG A 636 2.87 25.23 -6.41
C ARG A 636 2.28 26.38 -5.62
N LEU A 637 2.18 27.58 -6.17
CA LEU A 637 1.41 28.67 -5.58
C LEU A 637 -0.08 28.31 -5.52
N SER A 638 -0.63 27.72 -6.56
CA SER A 638 -2.01 27.18 -6.56
C SER A 638 -2.18 26.04 -5.56
N ARG A 639 -1.17 25.17 -5.37
CA ARG A 639 -1.17 24.14 -4.32
C ARG A 639 -1.03 24.74 -2.93
N ARG A 640 -0.24 25.80 -2.73
CA ARG A 640 -0.19 26.54 -1.45
C ARG A 640 -1.49 27.26 -1.13
N ASN A 641 -2.22 27.78 -2.12
CA ASN A 641 -3.55 28.35 -1.93
C ASN A 641 -4.68 27.30 -1.87
N ARG A 642 -4.44 26.06 -2.28
CA ARG A 642 -5.28 24.89 -1.94
C ARG A 642 -5.15 24.48 -0.46
N GLN A 643 -4.63 25.32 0.41
CA GLN A 643 -4.63 25.11 1.86
C GLN A 643 -5.98 25.46 2.50
N ARG A 644 -7.07 25.20 1.78
CA ARG A 644 -8.42 25.27 2.29
C ARG A 644 -9.25 24.13 1.73
N LEU A 645 -9.99 23.48 2.61
CA LEU A 645 -10.89 22.39 2.24
C LEU A 645 -12.16 22.95 1.59
N GLY A 646 -12.64 22.29 0.53
CA GLY A 646 -13.96 22.59 -0.04
C GLY A 646 -15.10 22.13 0.90
N GLU A 647 -16.28 22.74 0.79
CA GLU A 647 -17.43 22.37 1.62
C GLU A 647 -17.82 20.88 1.52
N VAL A 648 -17.70 20.30 0.31
CA VAL A 648 -17.99 18.87 0.07
C VAL A 648 -16.94 17.98 0.77
N GLU A 649 -15.68 18.39 0.75
CA GLU A 649 -14.60 17.68 1.45
C GLU A 649 -14.78 17.74 2.97
N VAL A 650 -15.20 18.91 3.48
CA VAL A 650 -15.51 19.07 4.91
C VAL A 650 -16.71 18.20 5.33
N SER A 651 -17.78 18.15 4.53
CA SER A 651 -18.93 17.29 4.83
C SER A 651 -18.52 15.82 4.90
N LYS A 652 -17.80 15.32 3.89
CA LYS A 652 -17.29 13.95 3.86
C LYS A 652 -16.36 13.64 5.03
N LEU A 653 -15.53 14.61 5.40
CA LEU A 653 -14.60 14.47 6.53
C LEU A 653 -15.37 14.34 7.86
N LEU A 654 -16.38 15.18 8.06
CA LEU A 654 -17.23 15.12 9.28
C LEU A 654 -18.04 13.82 9.34
N GLU A 655 -18.58 13.36 8.22
CA GLU A 655 -19.25 12.07 8.10
C GLU A 655 -18.32 10.90 8.46
N ALA A 656 -17.06 10.95 7.98
CA ALA A 656 -16.06 9.93 8.32
C ALA A 656 -15.64 9.97 9.80
N ILE A 657 -15.57 11.17 10.42
CA ILE A 657 -15.34 11.31 11.86
C ILE A 657 -16.54 10.72 12.64
N ASP A 658 -17.77 10.97 12.21
CA ASP A 658 -18.96 10.42 12.83
C ASP A 658 -18.98 8.88 12.74
N ALA A 659 -18.72 8.33 11.56
CA ALA A 659 -18.64 6.88 11.35
C ALA A 659 -17.53 6.21 12.19
N SER A 660 -16.47 6.95 12.54
CA SER A 660 -15.40 6.41 13.37
C SER A 660 -15.80 6.13 14.82
N LEU A 661 -16.91 6.70 15.31
CA LEU A 661 -17.42 6.44 16.66
C LEU A 661 -17.87 4.99 16.87
N GLU A 662 -18.24 4.31 15.79
CA GLU A 662 -18.71 2.93 15.78
C GLU A 662 -17.57 1.90 15.67
N GLN A 663 -16.31 2.37 15.65
CA GLN A 663 -15.17 1.44 15.56
C GLN A 663 -15.09 0.56 16.81
N PRO A 664 -14.83 -0.77 16.67
CA PRO A 664 -14.70 -1.69 17.78
C PRO A 664 -13.61 -1.27 18.78
N PHE A 665 -13.81 -1.57 20.06
CA PHE A 665 -12.86 -1.20 21.13
C PHE A 665 -11.42 -1.63 20.87
N ALA A 666 -11.18 -2.81 20.30
CA ALA A 666 -9.85 -3.28 19.92
C ALA A 666 -9.14 -2.31 18.96
N ARG A 667 -9.88 -1.71 18.00
CA ARG A 667 -9.33 -0.73 17.06
C ARG A 667 -9.07 0.62 17.74
N VAL A 668 -9.93 1.02 18.66
CA VAL A 668 -9.72 2.23 19.47
C VAL A 668 -8.47 2.07 20.33
N LEU A 669 -8.28 0.92 20.97
CA LEU A 669 -7.10 0.62 21.78
C LEU A 669 -5.82 0.64 20.94
N TYR A 670 -5.86 0.14 19.72
CA TYR A 670 -4.75 0.27 18.79
C TYR A 670 -4.53 1.74 18.36
N ALA A 671 -5.62 2.49 18.12
CA ALA A 671 -5.59 3.86 17.61
C ALA A 671 -4.96 4.85 18.61
N ILE A 672 -5.15 4.69 19.91
CA ILE A 672 -4.53 5.57 20.93
C ILE A 672 -3.02 5.46 20.97
N GLY A 673 -2.44 4.41 20.37
CA GLY A 673 -1.03 4.34 20.02
C GLY A 673 -0.08 4.07 21.19
N ILE A 674 -0.46 3.20 22.14
CA ILE A 674 0.41 2.75 23.21
C ILE A 674 1.65 2.08 22.62
N ARG A 675 2.83 2.43 23.11
CA ARG A 675 4.09 1.88 22.60
C ARG A 675 4.11 0.36 22.78
N HIS A 676 4.61 -0.35 21.77
CA HIS A 676 4.66 -1.82 21.70
C HIS A 676 3.30 -2.54 21.58
N VAL A 677 2.17 -1.82 21.64
CA VAL A 677 0.84 -2.38 21.43
C VAL A 677 0.51 -2.32 19.93
N GLY A 678 0.66 -3.45 19.25
CA GLY A 678 0.23 -3.65 17.87
C GLY A 678 -1.25 -4.01 17.78
N ILE A 679 -1.78 -4.18 16.56
CA ILE A 679 -3.20 -4.49 16.34
C ILE A 679 -3.61 -5.82 16.99
N GLU A 680 -2.76 -6.86 16.90
CA GLU A 680 -2.98 -8.17 17.53
C GLU A 680 -3.01 -8.06 19.05
N THR A 681 -2.02 -7.37 19.61
CA THR A 681 -1.95 -7.13 21.06
C THR A 681 -3.17 -6.34 21.55
N ALA A 682 -3.60 -5.32 20.80
CA ALA A 682 -4.79 -4.54 21.13
C ALA A 682 -6.06 -5.42 21.12
N SER A 683 -6.16 -6.37 20.18
CA SER A 683 -7.27 -7.31 20.12
C SER A 683 -7.27 -8.26 21.32
N LEU A 684 -6.10 -8.81 21.69
CA LEU A 684 -5.96 -9.66 22.89
C LEU A 684 -6.32 -8.90 24.18
N LEU A 685 -5.83 -7.68 24.34
CA LEU A 685 -6.12 -6.84 25.49
C LEU A 685 -7.60 -6.44 25.55
N ALA A 686 -8.22 -6.14 24.42
CA ALA A 686 -9.63 -5.82 24.35
C ALA A 686 -10.50 -7.03 24.73
N GLN A 687 -10.12 -8.22 24.27
CA GLN A 687 -10.82 -9.47 24.57
C GLN A 687 -10.72 -9.83 26.07
N GLU A 688 -9.54 -9.66 26.65
CA GLU A 688 -9.30 -10.02 28.06
C GLU A 688 -9.94 -9.05 29.04
N PHE A 689 -9.76 -7.73 28.82
CA PHE A 689 -10.22 -6.72 29.76
C PHE A 689 -11.61 -6.16 29.45
N GLY A 690 -12.13 -6.34 28.24
CA GLY A 690 -13.45 -5.89 27.83
C GLY A 690 -13.63 -4.37 27.75
N SER A 691 -12.89 -3.58 28.54
CA SER A 691 -12.97 -2.12 28.55
C SER A 691 -11.63 -1.47 28.86
N LEU A 692 -11.52 -0.19 28.49
CA LEU A 692 -10.34 0.63 28.77
C LEU A 692 -10.16 0.87 30.27
N GLU A 693 -11.27 1.00 31.00
CA GLU A 693 -11.26 1.16 32.46
C GLU A 693 -10.70 -0.07 33.17
N ALA A 694 -11.09 -1.28 32.73
CA ALA A 694 -10.58 -2.52 33.28
C ALA A 694 -9.06 -2.67 32.97
N LEU A 695 -8.64 -2.35 31.74
CA LEU A 695 -7.23 -2.35 31.38
C LEU A 695 -6.42 -1.32 32.16
N GLN A 696 -6.97 -0.13 32.43
CA GLN A 696 -6.33 0.92 33.22
C GLN A 696 -6.17 0.51 34.69
N ALA A 697 -7.11 -0.28 35.24
CA ALA A 697 -7.08 -0.78 36.61
C ALA A 697 -6.22 -2.04 36.79
N ALA A 698 -5.82 -2.69 35.69
CA ALA A 698 -5.04 -3.91 35.72
C ALA A 698 -3.61 -3.66 36.23
N ASP A 699 -3.11 -4.59 37.02
CA ASP A 699 -1.73 -4.63 37.46
C ASP A 699 -0.83 -5.31 36.42
N GLU A 700 0.47 -5.30 36.67
CA GLU A 700 1.45 -5.86 35.73
C GLU A 700 1.28 -7.38 35.58
N GLU A 701 0.93 -8.09 36.67
CA GLU A 701 0.76 -9.53 36.68
C GLU A 701 -0.44 -9.96 35.83
N ALA A 702 -1.54 -9.25 35.93
CA ALA A 702 -2.72 -9.47 35.09
C ALA A 702 -2.42 -9.26 33.59
N ILE A 703 -1.65 -8.20 33.22
CA ILE A 703 -1.27 -7.95 31.84
C ILE A 703 -0.29 -9.02 31.33
N LEU A 704 0.66 -9.45 32.16
CA LEU A 704 1.65 -10.48 31.79
C LEU A 704 1.03 -11.90 31.69
N SER A 705 -0.13 -12.13 32.30
CA SER A 705 -0.84 -13.41 32.18
C SER A 705 -1.32 -13.70 30.75
N ILE A 706 -1.47 -12.66 29.94
CA ILE A 706 -1.94 -12.77 28.56
C ILE A 706 -0.84 -13.36 27.67
N HIS A 707 -1.17 -14.46 27.01
CA HIS A 707 -0.22 -15.11 26.12
C HIS A 707 0.21 -14.19 24.95
N GLY A 708 1.51 -13.99 24.79
CA GLY A 708 2.05 -13.09 23.75
C GLY A 708 2.29 -11.66 24.23
N VAL A 709 1.99 -11.32 25.49
CA VAL A 709 2.32 -10.03 26.10
C VAL A 709 3.56 -10.19 26.99
N GLY A 710 4.63 -9.51 26.61
CA GLY A 710 5.88 -9.49 27.38
C GLY A 710 6.00 -8.28 28.31
N SER A 711 7.04 -8.26 29.14
CA SER A 711 7.30 -7.21 30.14
C SER A 711 7.39 -5.81 29.54
N GLU A 712 7.98 -5.65 28.34
CA GLU A 712 8.07 -4.36 27.67
C GLU A 712 6.69 -3.79 27.30
N ILE A 713 5.76 -4.66 26.89
CA ILE A 713 4.38 -4.28 26.54
C ILE A 713 3.64 -3.88 27.82
N ALA A 714 3.74 -4.71 28.89
CA ALA A 714 3.09 -4.45 30.18
C ALA A 714 3.57 -3.11 30.77
N THR A 715 4.87 -2.89 30.81
CA THR A 715 5.46 -1.62 31.27
C THR A 715 4.99 -0.43 30.44
N SER A 716 4.87 -0.59 29.12
CA SER A 716 4.39 0.46 28.22
C SER A 716 2.93 0.83 28.49
N ILE A 717 2.07 -0.15 28.73
CA ILE A 717 0.65 0.04 29.05
C ILE A 717 0.51 0.78 30.39
N ILE A 718 1.18 0.30 31.44
CA ILE A 718 1.14 0.92 32.77
C ILE A 718 1.66 2.36 32.72
N SER A 719 2.77 2.58 32.04
CA SER A 719 3.36 3.91 31.88
C SER A 719 2.42 4.86 31.15
N TYR A 720 1.74 4.40 30.11
CA TYR A 720 0.79 5.17 29.33
C TYR A 720 -0.35 5.72 30.17
N PHE A 721 -0.94 4.89 31.05
CA PHE A 721 -2.05 5.29 31.91
C PHE A 721 -1.62 6.08 33.16
N ARG A 722 -0.34 6.21 33.45
CA ARG A 722 0.18 7.10 34.50
C ARG A 722 0.32 8.54 34.04
N GLU A 723 0.41 8.77 32.73
CA GLU A 723 0.56 10.10 32.15
C GLU A 723 -0.77 10.87 32.17
N LYS A 724 -0.79 12.01 32.85
CA LYS A 724 -1.98 12.85 33.00
C LYS A 724 -2.57 13.29 31.66
N ASP A 725 -1.71 13.65 30.73
CA ASP A 725 -2.13 14.11 29.39
C ASP A 725 -2.84 13.01 28.60
N HIS A 726 -2.41 11.76 28.75
CA HIS A 726 -3.06 10.62 28.12
C HIS A 726 -4.45 10.37 28.72
N LEU A 727 -4.58 10.48 30.05
CA LEU A 727 -5.86 10.33 30.74
C LEU A 727 -6.86 11.44 30.34
N GLU A 728 -6.38 12.69 30.23
CA GLU A 728 -7.20 13.80 29.76
C GLU A 728 -7.70 13.56 28.32
N MET A 729 -6.82 13.11 27.45
CA MET A 729 -7.14 12.79 26.06
C MET A 729 -8.18 11.65 25.97
N ILE A 730 -8.04 10.59 26.77
CA ILE A 730 -9.02 9.51 26.88
C ILE A 730 -10.38 10.06 27.38
N GLY A 731 -10.37 10.92 28.38
CA GLY A 731 -11.57 11.58 28.90
C GLY A 731 -12.31 12.35 27.81
N ARG A 732 -11.59 13.02 26.92
CA ARG A 732 -12.15 13.74 25.77
C ARG A 732 -12.70 12.81 24.71
N LEU A 733 -12.07 11.65 24.43
CA LEU A 733 -12.63 10.63 23.55
C LEU A 733 -13.93 10.05 24.11
N ARG A 734 -14.00 9.83 25.43
CA ARG A 734 -15.23 9.39 26.11
C ARG A 734 -16.37 10.40 25.94
N ILE A 735 -16.11 11.68 26.17
CA ILE A 735 -17.08 12.75 25.98
C ILE A 735 -17.55 12.84 24.52
N ALA A 736 -16.67 12.54 23.57
CA ALA A 736 -17.01 12.50 22.16
C ALA A 736 -17.88 11.30 21.75
N GLY A 737 -18.00 10.28 22.60
CA GLY A 737 -18.79 9.08 22.34
C GLY A 737 -18.04 7.94 21.65
N VAL A 738 -16.69 7.96 21.70
CA VAL A 738 -15.86 6.86 21.17
C VAL A 738 -16.05 5.61 22.03
N ALA A 739 -16.18 4.44 21.41
CA ALA A 739 -16.38 3.17 22.09
C ALA A 739 -15.12 2.74 22.88
N LEU A 740 -15.11 2.92 24.19
CA LEU A 740 -14.02 2.56 25.09
C LEU A 740 -14.23 1.21 25.79
N ALA A 741 -15.23 0.46 25.39
CA ALA A 741 -15.52 -0.89 25.84
C ALA A 741 -16.07 -1.74 24.68
N GLN A 742 -15.98 -3.05 24.82
CA GLN A 742 -16.64 -3.97 23.89
C GLN A 742 -18.15 -3.81 23.96
N SER A 743 -18.81 -3.89 22.79
CA SER A 743 -20.27 -3.97 22.73
C SER A 743 -20.76 -5.35 23.22
N GLU A 744 -22.06 -5.42 23.60
CA GLU A 744 -22.68 -6.71 23.93
C GLU A 744 -22.59 -7.71 22.75
N GLU A 745 -22.68 -7.21 21.51
CA GLU A 745 -22.51 -8.02 20.30
C GLU A 745 -21.09 -8.53 20.12
N ASP A 746 -20.06 -7.72 20.44
CA ASP A 746 -18.66 -8.14 20.40
C ASP A 746 -18.36 -9.16 21.49
N MET A 747 -18.94 -9.00 22.68
CA MET A 747 -18.83 -9.97 23.77
C MET A 747 -19.52 -11.30 23.44
N GLN A 748 -20.67 -11.26 22.76
CA GLN A 748 -21.36 -12.45 22.26
C GLN A 748 -20.59 -13.15 21.12
N ARG A 749 -19.92 -12.40 20.26
CA ARG A 749 -19.01 -12.94 19.23
C ARG A 749 -17.71 -13.50 19.82
N SER A 750 -17.27 -13.03 21.00
CA SER A 750 -16.07 -13.54 21.67
C SER A 750 -16.26 -14.91 22.30
N GLY A 751 -17.31 -15.63 22.00
CA GLY A 751 -17.54 -17.00 22.40
C GLY A 751 -17.87 -17.19 23.88
N SER A 752 -18.50 -18.30 24.19
CA SER A 752 -18.74 -18.69 25.57
C SER A 752 -17.41 -19.04 26.26
N ARG A 753 -17.27 -18.79 27.54
CA ARG A 753 -16.07 -19.19 28.33
C ARG A 753 -16.13 -20.65 28.81
N VAL A 754 -16.76 -21.53 28.05
CA VAL A 754 -16.97 -22.93 28.39
C VAL A 754 -15.66 -23.67 28.64
N PHE A 755 -14.59 -23.27 27.95
CA PHE A 755 -13.29 -23.90 28.05
C PHE A 755 -12.25 -23.09 28.82
N GLU A 756 -12.67 -22.14 29.64
CA GLU A 756 -11.74 -21.35 30.44
C GLU A 756 -10.90 -22.26 31.37
N GLY A 757 -9.60 -22.05 31.37
CA GLY A 757 -8.64 -22.88 32.13
C GLY A 757 -8.41 -24.29 31.59
N LYS A 758 -9.08 -24.70 30.50
CA LYS A 758 -8.88 -26.02 29.87
C LYS A 758 -7.83 -25.97 28.77
N THR A 759 -6.98 -27.01 28.77
CA THR A 759 -5.93 -27.15 27.74
C THR A 759 -6.28 -28.29 26.79
N PHE A 760 -6.25 -28.00 25.51
CA PHE A 760 -6.60 -28.92 24.44
C PHE A 760 -5.39 -29.30 23.58
N VAL A 761 -5.41 -30.52 23.06
CA VAL A 761 -4.52 -30.96 21.99
C VAL A 761 -5.38 -31.51 20.87
N ILE A 762 -5.12 -31.09 19.64
CA ILE A 762 -5.85 -31.53 18.46
C ILE A 762 -4.99 -32.52 17.67
N THR A 763 -5.57 -33.66 17.26
CA THR A 763 -4.86 -34.69 16.49
C THR A 763 -5.80 -35.36 15.47
N GLY A 764 -5.24 -35.86 14.38
CA GLY A 764 -6.00 -36.50 13.30
C GLY A 764 -6.66 -35.49 12.34
N THR A 765 -7.46 -36.00 11.40
CA THR A 765 -8.19 -35.24 10.37
C THR A 765 -9.62 -34.99 10.86
N HIS A 766 -10.05 -33.72 10.84
CA HIS A 766 -11.38 -33.29 11.27
C HIS A 766 -12.24 -32.86 10.08
N PRO A 767 -13.58 -32.77 10.22
CA PRO A 767 -14.46 -32.27 9.17
C PRO A 767 -14.17 -30.84 8.70
N ILE A 768 -13.56 -30.03 9.57
CA ILE A 768 -13.06 -28.69 9.27
C ILE A 768 -11.55 -28.65 9.47
N SER A 769 -10.90 -27.56 9.08
CA SER A 769 -9.46 -27.44 9.26
C SER A 769 -9.06 -27.53 10.74
N ARG A 770 -7.86 -28.02 11.01
CA ARG A 770 -7.33 -28.11 12.40
C ARG A 770 -7.23 -26.74 13.06
N GLU A 771 -7.00 -25.69 12.28
CA GLU A 771 -6.97 -24.32 12.77
C GLU A 771 -8.37 -23.83 13.13
N ASP A 772 -9.38 -24.15 12.31
CA ASP A 772 -10.78 -23.82 12.65
C ASP A 772 -11.24 -24.52 13.93
N VAL A 773 -10.80 -25.78 14.16
CA VAL A 773 -11.03 -26.47 15.44
C VAL A 773 -10.30 -25.75 16.57
N ALA A 774 -9.07 -25.29 16.33
CA ALA A 774 -8.29 -24.56 17.32
C ALA A 774 -8.92 -23.20 17.63
N ASP A 775 -9.41 -22.51 16.61
CA ASP A 775 -10.07 -21.22 16.76
C ASP A 775 -11.39 -21.37 17.51
N LEU A 776 -12.18 -22.39 17.17
CA LEU A 776 -13.41 -22.73 17.89
C LEU A 776 -13.14 -22.98 19.40
N ILE A 777 -12.05 -23.63 19.74
CA ILE A 777 -11.64 -23.84 21.13
C ILE A 777 -11.19 -22.52 21.77
N ARG A 778 -10.41 -21.70 21.07
CA ARG A 778 -9.93 -20.39 21.55
C ARG A 778 -11.06 -19.39 21.72
N GLU A 779 -12.01 -19.36 20.78
CA GLU A 779 -13.23 -18.55 20.85
C GLU A 779 -14.07 -18.88 22.09
N ASN A 780 -13.94 -20.09 22.62
CA ASN A 780 -14.59 -20.52 23.84
C ASN A 780 -13.65 -20.52 25.07
N ALA A 781 -12.60 -19.66 25.03
CA ALA A 781 -11.61 -19.46 26.10
C ALA A 781 -10.73 -20.69 26.42
N GLY A 782 -10.63 -21.68 25.52
CA GLY A 782 -9.78 -22.84 25.66
C GLY A 782 -8.35 -22.60 25.19
N LYS A 783 -7.37 -23.24 25.82
CA LYS A 783 -5.95 -23.17 25.43
C LYS A 783 -5.58 -24.38 24.57
N VAL A 784 -5.09 -24.11 23.34
CA VAL A 784 -4.61 -25.18 22.44
C VAL A 784 -3.09 -25.31 22.51
N THR A 785 -2.60 -26.56 22.70
CA THR A 785 -1.16 -26.86 22.72
C THR A 785 -0.82 -27.95 21.72
N SER A 786 0.45 -27.97 21.27
CA SER A 786 0.92 -28.92 20.27
C SER A 786 1.25 -30.32 20.80
N SER A 787 1.46 -30.49 22.10
CA SER A 787 1.91 -31.74 22.69
C SER A 787 1.03 -32.19 23.85
N VAL A 788 0.77 -33.50 23.91
CA VAL A 788 0.01 -34.16 25.01
C VAL A 788 0.87 -34.29 26.27
N SER A 789 0.35 -33.79 27.38
CA SER A 789 0.99 -33.88 28.71
C SER A 789 -0.05 -34.13 29.83
N LYS A 790 0.38 -34.36 31.04
CA LYS A 790 -0.52 -34.50 32.22
C LYS A 790 -1.34 -33.21 32.48
N LYS A 791 -0.98 -32.07 31.91
CA LYS A 791 -1.71 -30.80 32.01
C LYS A 791 -2.76 -30.61 30.91
N THR A 792 -2.85 -31.57 29.97
CA THR A 792 -3.85 -31.54 28.91
C THR A 792 -5.22 -31.93 29.48
N SER A 793 -6.24 -31.11 29.26
CA SER A 793 -7.60 -31.37 29.75
C SER A 793 -8.38 -32.25 28.77
N TYR A 794 -8.23 -31.98 27.49
CA TYR A 794 -8.95 -32.69 26.44
C TYR A 794 -8.05 -32.93 25.23
N VAL A 795 -8.24 -34.06 24.55
CA VAL A 795 -7.65 -34.32 23.25
C VAL A 795 -8.76 -34.43 22.22
N VAL A 796 -8.80 -33.52 21.25
CA VAL A 796 -9.76 -33.58 20.14
C VAL A 796 -9.15 -34.45 19.07
N ALA A 797 -9.70 -35.65 18.88
CA ALA A 797 -9.21 -36.65 17.95
C ALA A 797 -10.13 -36.79 16.75
N GLY A 798 -9.56 -36.58 15.56
CA GLY A 798 -10.21 -36.83 14.27
C GLY A 798 -9.84 -38.21 13.70
N GLU A 799 -10.19 -38.44 12.45
CA GLU A 799 -9.80 -39.67 11.74
C GLU A 799 -8.26 -39.75 11.61
N LYS A 800 -7.74 -40.98 11.69
CA LYS A 800 -6.29 -41.27 11.58
C LYS A 800 -5.45 -40.51 12.59
N ALA A 801 -5.97 -40.34 13.80
CA ALA A 801 -5.23 -39.78 14.91
C ALA A 801 -4.03 -40.67 15.25
N GLY A 802 -2.81 -40.09 15.23
CA GLY A 802 -1.56 -40.82 15.41
C GLY A 802 -1.09 -40.93 16.88
N SER A 803 0.24 -40.85 17.09
CA SER A 803 0.94 -41.03 18.40
C SER A 803 0.37 -40.20 19.55
N LYS A 804 -0.22 -39.04 19.28
CA LYS A 804 -0.83 -38.15 20.29
C LYS A 804 -2.09 -38.78 20.91
N LEU A 805 -2.89 -39.52 20.14
CA LEU A 805 -4.05 -40.23 20.66
C LEU A 805 -3.62 -41.37 21.59
N THR A 806 -2.67 -42.19 21.16
CA THR A 806 -2.11 -43.26 21.97
C THR A 806 -1.51 -42.75 23.31
N LYS A 807 -0.83 -41.60 23.24
CA LYS A 807 -0.27 -40.96 24.45
C LYS A 807 -1.38 -40.39 25.34
N ALA A 808 -2.47 -39.89 24.78
CA ALA A 808 -3.62 -39.40 25.56
C ALA A 808 -4.29 -40.57 26.33
N GLU A 809 -4.49 -41.70 25.65
CA GLU A 809 -5.04 -42.93 26.25
C GLU A 809 -4.15 -43.47 27.36
N GLN A 810 -2.82 -43.48 27.14
CA GLN A 810 -1.86 -43.88 28.18
C GLN A 810 -1.87 -42.99 29.42
N LEU A 811 -2.17 -41.71 29.25
CA LEU A 811 -2.28 -40.74 30.33
C LEU A 811 -3.68 -40.64 30.94
N GLY A 812 -4.67 -41.40 30.42
CA GLY A 812 -6.05 -41.40 30.90
C GLY A 812 -6.79 -40.08 30.66
N LEU A 813 -6.42 -39.34 29.60
CA LEU A 813 -7.02 -38.04 29.27
C LEU A 813 -8.34 -38.21 28.55
N THR A 814 -9.23 -37.24 28.70
CA THR A 814 -10.51 -37.21 27.99
C THR A 814 -10.28 -36.95 26.51
N VAL A 815 -10.70 -37.87 25.68
CA VAL A 815 -10.66 -37.73 24.21
C VAL A 815 -12.05 -37.37 23.72
N LEU A 816 -12.13 -36.33 22.87
CA LEU A 816 -13.35 -35.83 22.23
C LEU A 816 -13.24 -35.98 20.73
N ASN A 817 -14.33 -36.27 20.03
CA ASN A 817 -14.43 -36.03 18.62
C ASN A 817 -14.97 -34.59 18.35
N TYR A 818 -15.01 -34.18 17.09
CA TYR A 818 -15.45 -32.83 16.69
C TYR A 818 -16.91 -32.52 17.09
N GLU A 819 -17.80 -33.49 16.96
CA GLU A 819 -19.22 -33.34 17.34
C GLU A 819 -19.42 -33.25 18.85
N GLU A 820 -18.64 -33.99 19.62
CA GLU A 820 -18.63 -33.91 21.08
C GLU A 820 -18.11 -32.55 21.55
N LEU A 821 -17.06 -32.01 20.89
CA LEU A 821 -16.56 -30.68 21.16
C LEU A 821 -17.65 -29.62 20.93
N LYS A 822 -18.37 -29.67 19.78
CA LYS A 822 -19.48 -28.78 19.47
C LYS A 822 -20.63 -28.90 20.48
N LYS A 823 -20.92 -30.10 20.91
CA LYS A 823 -21.96 -30.35 21.88
C LYS A 823 -21.67 -29.71 23.24
N ILE A 824 -20.41 -29.80 23.72
CA ILE A 824 -19.99 -29.17 24.96
C ILE A 824 -20.11 -27.62 24.84
N ILE A 825 -19.75 -27.05 23.71
CA ILE A 825 -19.91 -25.62 23.45
C ILE A 825 -21.38 -25.22 23.48
N ALA A 826 -22.25 -26.00 22.87
CA ALA A 826 -23.70 -25.72 22.82
C ALA A 826 -24.37 -25.83 24.19
N GLU A 827 -23.97 -26.85 25.01
CA GLU A 827 -24.51 -27.07 26.34
C GLU A 827 -23.98 -26.05 27.37
N GLY A 828 -22.80 -25.49 27.16
CA GLY A 828 -22.24 -24.45 28.03
C GLY A 828 -22.75 -23.04 27.73
N ASN A 829 -23.45 -22.84 26.63
CA ASN A 829 -24.12 -21.58 26.23
C ASN A 829 -25.57 -21.53 26.71
N THR A 830 -26.09 -22.55 27.34
CA THR A 830 -27.39 -22.59 28.04
C THR A 830 -27.22 -22.41 29.53
#